data_075568a4d12f714a8a91f50e7e45ee62
#
_entry.id   075568a4d12f714a8a91f50e7e45ee62
#
_cell.length_a   1.000
_cell.length_b   1.000
_cell.length_c   1.000
_cell.angle_alpha   90.00
_cell.angle_beta   90.00
_cell.angle_gamma   90.00
#
_symmetry.space_group_name_H-M   'P 1'
#
loop_
_entity.id
_entity.type
_entity.pdbx_description
1 polymer ?
#
loop_
_entity_poly.entity_id
_entity_poly.type
_entity_poly.pdbx_seq_one_letter_code
_entity_poly.pdbx_strand_id
1 'polypeptide(L)'
;MGEQKIKQTKRVRKRKRDRRFLLSHLRRMDKKVAFLYVFLFLLFFILWGRVAYLQIVDADNLTRQALALNTKGKIKPERGLIFDAEGNKLVGNISKSDIYLDTQVLAKAKDSEKQRSKLRSFALKNLEMTEAQYDARMKKSGHVLLKGNVDRSVALKLRDSDIPGVVVEDFEARTYPNNDLASLVLGFAGKEGDGRYGIEKYYDDDLRLAPSFGKKKDNAVPIQAGANLKLTISESLQRKTEDILDSHWEKNRAHRITAIVQETQTGAIRAMASTDDYDLNHPYSPTTKEQKAVWKDLKSEQKSKILYNNWRNFSVSDTYEPGSTFKTITAAAALEEDTTNPKKHYYCTGYVRDIPGVTITCTSLPNPHGDITMDKAFSESCNVTFVNIARELSKEGLLKYIQAFGFGEVTGIDLPAEQKGLVPKSVKEINEARLATMSYGHGIAVTPIQMVTAVSAVANGGYLLKPYVVDEVQDVSGRVLAKNERTVRRQVISESTSETMRTLLMHVVDHGTGTMGAVNRYHVGGKTGTAGKVSETGGYEKDKYISSFVSVAPIEDPKYTVLVVVEEPEGDYFGGTVAAPIASEIMAAALQEGNVAPTGSDQSQKTKKVIVPDVKHMLLEDAGKVLTDAGLKFNMASENVGDFGMVVQQAPEAGTEVDENTIVDLKIDPNDGKERSVPNFRGKTKKQVEKILEDSQLDYVLEGEGTVVSQEPLAGQILPKGAKIVIRFEEDVNDDQTDKNSTDSNGDHSKTTKEKTKKTQKTRNNKKE
;
A
#
# COMPACT_ATOMS: atom_id res chain seq x y z
N MET A 1 -50.40 52.73 -52.33
CA MET A 1 -50.78 52.42 -50.93
C MET A 1 -52.13 51.72 -50.75
N GLY A 2 -52.95 51.60 -51.77
CA GLY A 2 -54.30 50.96 -51.71
C GLY A 2 -54.29 49.43 -51.83
N GLU A 3 -53.45 48.85 -52.65
CA GLU A 3 -53.50 47.43 -52.99
C GLU A 3 -52.91 46.51 -51.83
N GLN A 4 -51.97 46.98 -51.08
CA GLN A 4 -51.42 46.20 -49.93
C GLN A 4 -52.40 46.07 -48.77
N LYS A 5 -53.25 47.09 -48.48
CA LYS A 5 -54.31 47.03 -47.48
C LYS A 5 -55.42 46.05 -47.81
N ILE A 6 -55.75 45.91 -49.14
CA ILE A 6 -56.80 44.99 -49.62
C ILE A 6 -56.30 43.52 -49.53
N LYS A 7 -55.03 43.25 -49.81
CA LYS A 7 -54.45 41.89 -49.65
C LYS A 7 -54.34 41.45 -48.18
N GLN A 8 -54.01 42.36 -47.26
CA GLN A 8 -53.98 42.06 -45.86
C GLN A 8 -55.36 41.76 -45.26
N THR A 9 -56.38 42.55 -45.62
CA THR A 9 -57.78 42.35 -45.17
C THR A 9 -58.36 41.05 -45.72
N LYS A 10 -58.06 40.65 -46.93
CA LYS A 10 -58.46 39.33 -47.46
C LYS A 10 -57.79 38.16 -46.78
N ARG A 11 -56.47 38.25 -46.41
CA ARG A 11 -55.77 37.23 -45.67
C ARG A 11 -56.34 37.06 -44.24
N VAL A 12 -56.68 38.15 -43.54
CA VAL A 12 -57.26 38.10 -42.19
C VAL A 12 -58.69 37.54 -42.22
N ARG A 13 -59.50 37.89 -43.21
CA ARG A 13 -60.82 37.28 -43.36
C ARG A 13 -60.79 35.81 -43.74
N LYS A 14 -59.85 35.35 -44.54
CA LYS A 14 -59.65 33.95 -44.90
C LYS A 14 -59.24 33.15 -43.65
N ARG A 15 -58.26 33.63 -42.82
CA ARG A 15 -57.88 33.02 -41.56
C ARG A 15 -59.02 32.93 -40.51
N LYS A 16 -59.89 33.95 -40.43
CA LYS A 16 -61.06 33.91 -39.55
C LYS A 16 -62.13 32.93 -40.04
N ARG A 17 -62.29 32.75 -41.36
CA ARG A 17 -63.25 31.81 -41.93
C ARG A 17 -62.76 30.37 -41.78
N ASP A 18 -61.48 30.13 -41.98
CA ASP A 18 -60.91 28.80 -41.81
C ASP A 18 -60.91 28.36 -40.34
N ARG A 19 -60.70 29.29 -39.38
CA ARG A 19 -60.84 29.03 -37.94
C ARG A 19 -62.31 28.73 -37.52
N ARG A 20 -63.27 29.41 -38.11
CA ARG A 20 -64.69 29.13 -37.86
C ARG A 20 -65.15 27.81 -38.48
N PHE A 21 -64.63 27.44 -39.61
CA PHE A 21 -64.91 26.17 -40.28
C PHE A 21 -64.31 25.00 -39.46
N LEU A 22 -63.10 25.12 -38.94
CA LEU A 22 -62.51 24.14 -38.05
C LEU A 22 -63.29 23.96 -36.73
N LEU A 23 -63.65 25.05 -36.09
CA LEU A 23 -64.44 25.06 -34.87
C LEU A 23 -65.86 24.52 -35.05
N SER A 24 -66.49 24.68 -36.25
CA SER A 24 -67.79 24.13 -36.54
C SER A 24 -67.75 22.63 -36.81
N HIS A 25 -66.69 22.12 -37.36
CA HIS A 25 -66.46 20.67 -37.53
C HIS A 25 -66.23 19.98 -36.18
N LEU A 26 -65.44 20.58 -35.29
CA LEU A 26 -65.22 20.07 -33.92
C LEU A 26 -66.47 20.04 -33.07
N ARG A 27 -67.44 20.95 -33.31
CA ARG A 27 -68.72 20.97 -32.62
C ARG A 27 -69.74 19.93 -33.11
N ARG A 28 -69.54 19.33 -34.28
CA ARG A 28 -70.42 18.30 -34.88
C ARG A 28 -69.88 16.88 -34.72
N MET A 29 -68.68 16.75 -34.15
CA MET A 29 -68.10 15.41 -33.93
C MET A 29 -68.77 14.75 -32.71
N ASP A 30 -69.13 13.48 -32.90
CA ASP A 30 -69.59 12.64 -31.77
C ASP A 30 -68.51 12.65 -30.66
N LYS A 31 -68.95 12.81 -29.39
CA LYS A 31 -68.06 12.90 -28.26
C LYS A 31 -67.01 11.74 -28.21
N LYS A 32 -67.40 10.55 -28.70
CA LYS A 32 -66.53 9.39 -28.80
C LYS A 32 -65.42 9.58 -29.84
N VAL A 33 -65.75 10.19 -30.94
CA VAL A 33 -64.78 10.47 -32.06
C VAL A 33 -63.84 11.59 -31.65
N ALA A 34 -64.33 12.64 -30.95
CA ALA A 34 -63.50 13.69 -30.40
C ALA A 34 -62.50 13.17 -29.34
N PHE A 35 -62.96 12.28 -28.48
CA PHE A 35 -62.14 11.61 -27.48
C PHE A 35 -61.03 10.75 -28.13
N LEU A 36 -61.39 10.01 -29.22
CA LEU A 36 -60.39 9.24 -29.97
C LEU A 36 -59.29 10.12 -30.61
N TYR A 37 -59.69 11.27 -31.19
CA TYR A 37 -58.69 12.21 -31.73
C TYR A 37 -57.79 12.82 -30.65
N VAL A 38 -58.33 13.19 -29.48
CA VAL A 38 -57.54 13.68 -28.36
C VAL A 38 -56.60 12.60 -27.83
N PHE A 39 -57.07 11.36 -27.73
CA PHE A 39 -56.26 10.22 -27.31
C PHE A 39 -55.10 9.94 -28.30
N LEU A 40 -55.39 9.91 -29.60
CA LEU A 40 -54.38 9.74 -30.64
C LEU A 40 -53.37 10.88 -30.69
N PHE A 41 -53.82 12.11 -30.43
CA PHE A 41 -52.95 13.28 -30.37
C PHE A 41 -52.03 13.23 -29.16
N LEU A 42 -52.52 12.75 -28.03
CA LEU A 42 -51.79 12.56 -26.80
C LEU A 42 -50.75 11.44 -26.94
N LEU A 43 -51.15 10.35 -27.62
CA LEU A 43 -50.25 9.23 -27.94
C LEU A 43 -49.15 9.66 -28.90
N PHE A 44 -49.49 10.50 -29.92
CA PHE A 44 -48.52 11.10 -30.81
C PHE A 44 -47.53 12.03 -30.07
N PHE A 45 -48.02 12.83 -29.12
CA PHE A 45 -47.13 13.68 -28.31
C PHE A 45 -46.20 12.87 -27.40
N ILE A 46 -46.68 11.77 -26.85
CA ILE A 46 -45.83 10.82 -26.06
C ILE A 46 -44.76 10.22 -26.96
N LEU A 47 -45.14 9.74 -28.14
CA LEU A 47 -44.18 9.19 -29.13
C LEU A 47 -43.19 10.25 -29.59
N TRP A 48 -43.62 11.44 -29.86
CA TRP A 48 -42.78 12.55 -30.29
C TRP A 48 -41.82 12.98 -29.17
N GLY A 49 -42.30 13.04 -27.93
CA GLY A 49 -41.48 13.27 -26.72
C GLY A 49 -40.42 12.18 -26.55
N ARG A 50 -40.80 10.90 -26.76
CA ARG A 50 -39.83 9.80 -26.70
C ARG A 50 -38.79 9.89 -27.83
N VAL A 51 -39.17 10.22 -29.04
CA VAL A 51 -38.24 10.43 -30.16
C VAL A 51 -37.30 11.62 -29.88
N ALA A 52 -37.86 12.73 -29.38
CA ALA A 52 -37.04 13.87 -28.97
C ALA A 52 -36.04 13.53 -27.88
N TYR A 53 -36.49 12.76 -26.86
CA TYR A 53 -35.60 12.24 -25.81
C TYR A 53 -34.46 11.40 -26.39
N LEU A 54 -34.78 10.45 -27.28
CA LEU A 54 -33.79 9.60 -27.93
C LEU A 54 -32.82 10.37 -28.83
N GLN A 55 -33.30 11.44 -29.47
CA GLN A 55 -32.48 12.26 -30.39
C GLN A 55 -31.67 13.37 -29.71
N ILE A 56 -32.06 13.81 -28.49
CA ILE A 56 -31.42 14.96 -27.85
C ILE A 56 -30.67 14.50 -26.59
N VAL A 57 -31.25 13.60 -25.78
CA VAL A 57 -30.68 13.19 -24.48
C VAL A 57 -29.90 11.90 -24.62
N ASP A 58 -30.39 10.94 -25.39
CA ASP A 58 -29.78 9.60 -25.54
C ASP A 58 -29.07 9.40 -26.90
N ALA A 59 -28.92 10.49 -27.67
CA ALA A 59 -28.35 10.46 -29.02
C ALA A 59 -26.90 9.91 -29.01
N ASP A 60 -26.09 10.31 -28.01
CA ASP A 60 -24.70 9.87 -27.89
C ASP A 60 -24.61 8.36 -27.57
N ASN A 61 -25.48 7.88 -26.72
CA ASN A 61 -25.53 6.45 -26.37
C ASN A 61 -26.02 5.59 -27.54
N LEU A 62 -27.05 6.04 -28.24
CA LEU A 62 -27.56 5.35 -29.43
C LEU A 62 -26.56 5.40 -30.59
N THR A 63 -25.83 6.49 -30.75
CA THR A 63 -24.75 6.61 -31.75
C THR A 63 -23.60 5.64 -31.41
N ARG A 64 -23.23 5.53 -30.16
CA ARG A 64 -22.23 4.52 -29.67
C ARG A 64 -22.69 3.10 -29.96
N GLN A 65 -23.95 2.79 -29.67
CA GLN A 65 -24.53 1.46 -29.95
C GLN A 65 -24.63 1.17 -31.43
N ALA A 66 -25.01 2.15 -32.25
CA ALA A 66 -25.10 2.01 -33.72
C ALA A 66 -23.72 1.84 -34.36
N LEU A 67 -22.71 2.55 -33.88
CA LEU A 67 -21.31 2.38 -34.28
C LEU A 67 -20.80 0.99 -33.89
N ALA A 68 -21.10 0.52 -32.68
CA ALA A 68 -20.75 -0.83 -32.22
C ALA A 68 -21.44 -1.95 -33.03
N LEU A 69 -22.67 -1.72 -33.52
CA LEU A 69 -23.41 -2.67 -34.38
C LEU A 69 -22.97 -2.63 -35.85
N ASN A 70 -22.57 -1.47 -36.37
CA ASN A 70 -22.09 -1.33 -37.75
C ASN A 70 -20.66 -1.84 -37.97
N THR A 71 -19.91 -2.07 -36.91
CA THR A 71 -18.53 -2.61 -36.95
C THR A 71 -18.47 -4.13 -37.08
N LYS A 72 -19.59 -4.85 -37.11
CA LYS A 72 -19.63 -6.27 -37.50
C LYS A 72 -19.24 -6.45 -38.96
N GLY A 73 -17.94 -6.32 -39.26
CA GLY A 73 -17.36 -6.60 -40.58
C GLY A 73 -16.46 -5.51 -41.18
N LYS A 74 -16.23 -4.39 -40.51
CA LYS A 74 -15.27 -3.35 -40.96
C LYS A 74 -14.40 -2.89 -39.81
N ILE A 75 -13.14 -2.74 -40.08
CA ILE A 75 -12.02 -2.28 -39.25
C ILE A 75 -12.47 -1.76 -37.88
N LYS A 76 -12.25 -2.55 -36.81
CA LYS A 76 -12.47 -2.08 -35.44
C LYS A 76 -11.54 -0.88 -35.20
N PRO A 77 -12.03 0.23 -34.63
CA PRO A 77 -11.14 1.36 -34.30
C PRO A 77 -10.03 0.87 -33.38
N GLU A 78 -8.82 1.34 -33.63
CA GLU A 78 -7.69 1.05 -32.74
C GLU A 78 -7.97 1.59 -31.33
N ARG A 79 -7.68 0.78 -30.34
CA ARG A 79 -7.78 1.20 -28.93
C ARG A 79 -6.72 2.25 -28.63
N GLY A 80 -7.08 3.32 -27.92
CA GLY A 80 -6.18 4.41 -27.56
C GLY A 80 -4.94 3.94 -26.81
N LEU A 81 -3.85 4.65 -26.92
CA LEU A 81 -2.58 4.39 -26.24
C LEU A 81 -2.62 4.91 -24.82
N ILE A 82 -1.76 4.36 -23.93
CA ILE A 82 -1.58 4.87 -22.59
C ILE A 82 -0.11 5.27 -22.41
N PHE A 83 0.08 6.50 -21.96
CA PHE A 83 1.39 7.11 -21.73
C PHE A 83 1.59 7.42 -20.25
N ASP A 84 2.82 7.44 -19.80
CA ASP A 84 3.19 7.94 -18.48
C ASP A 84 3.16 9.48 -18.40
N ALA A 85 3.58 10.04 -17.26
CA ALA A 85 3.61 11.47 -17.04
C ALA A 85 4.59 12.22 -17.97
N GLU A 86 5.65 11.58 -18.39
CA GLU A 86 6.72 12.09 -19.26
C GLU A 86 6.40 11.89 -20.75
N GLY A 87 5.38 11.09 -21.08
CA GLY A 87 4.98 10.78 -22.47
C GLY A 87 5.59 9.47 -23.00
N ASN A 88 6.19 8.64 -22.14
CA ASN A 88 6.63 7.31 -22.50
C ASN A 88 5.42 6.38 -22.69
N LYS A 89 5.47 5.51 -23.70
CA LYS A 89 4.35 4.63 -24.00
C LYS A 89 4.35 3.39 -23.11
N LEU A 90 3.42 3.32 -22.17
CA LEU A 90 3.20 2.19 -21.29
C LEU A 90 2.37 1.08 -21.93
N VAL A 91 1.37 1.45 -22.75
CA VAL A 91 0.47 0.49 -23.39
C VAL A 91 0.23 0.85 -24.84
N GLY A 92 0.36 -0.13 -25.72
CA GLY A 92 0.20 0.02 -27.14
C GLY A 92 -0.67 -1.07 -27.77
N ASN A 93 -0.69 -1.06 -29.11
CA ASN A 93 -1.35 -2.09 -29.90
C ASN A 93 -0.33 -2.76 -30.82
N ILE A 94 -0.53 -4.04 -31.07
CA ILE A 94 0.27 -4.84 -32.00
C ILE A 94 -0.63 -5.73 -32.83
N SER A 95 -0.35 -5.81 -34.12
CA SER A 95 -1.12 -6.68 -35.01
C SER A 95 -0.74 -8.14 -34.80
N LYS A 96 -1.70 -8.94 -34.44
CA LYS A 96 -1.61 -10.40 -34.25
C LYS A 96 -2.59 -11.10 -35.18
N SER A 97 -2.46 -12.41 -35.30
CA SER A 97 -3.35 -13.23 -36.12
C SER A 97 -3.74 -14.51 -35.40
N ASP A 98 -5.00 -14.89 -35.57
CA ASP A 98 -5.47 -16.23 -35.28
C ASP A 98 -5.41 -17.07 -36.54
N ILE A 99 -4.86 -18.25 -36.44
CA ILE A 99 -4.75 -19.19 -37.56
C ILE A 99 -5.79 -20.29 -37.38
N TYR A 100 -6.73 -20.35 -38.28
CA TYR A 100 -7.74 -21.42 -38.34
C TYR A 100 -7.41 -22.40 -39.45
N LEU A 101 -7.89 -23.61 -39.29
CA LEU A 101 -7.78 -24.67 -40.26
C LEU A 101 -9.15 -25.33 -40.49
N ASP A 102 -9.63 -25.33 -41.72
CA ASP A 102 -10.71 -26.22 -42.11
C ASP A 102 -10.13 -27.60 -42.46
N THR A 103 -10.27 -28.56 -41.54
CA THR A 103 -9.71 -29.90 -41.69
C THR A 103 -10.39 -30.68 -42.82
N GLN A 104 -11.66 -30.36 -43.19
CA GLN A 104 -12.37 -31.03 -44.28
C GLN A 104 -11.89 -30.54 -45.64
N VAL A 105 -11.61 -29.22 -45.75
CA VAL A 105 -11.04 -28.65 -46.98
C VAL A 105 -9.64 -29.21 -47.21
N LEU A 106 -8.81 -29.25 -46.17
CA LEU A 106 -7.48 -29.86 -46.25
C LEU A 106 -7.52 -31.35 -46.63
N ALA A 107 -8.48 -32.10 -46.10
CA ALA A 107 -8.60 -33.54 -46.39
C ALA A 107 -9.03 -33.83 -47.83
N LYS A 108 -9.83 -32.93 -48.48
CA LYS A 108 -10.27 -33.02 -49.86
C LYS A 108 -9.31 -32.36 -50.87
N ALA A 109 -8.24 -31.74 -50.36
CA ALA A 109 -7.28 -31.06 -51.22
C ALA A 109 -6.49 -32.04 -52.10
N LYS A 110 -6.09 -31.59 -53.28
CA LYS A 110 -5.13 -32.30 -54.15
C LYS A 110 -3.80 -32.41 -53.36
N ASP A 111 -3.19 -33.59 -53.31
CA ASP A 111 -1.98 -33.88 -52.55
C ASP A 111 -2.12 -33.62 -51.03
N SER A 112 -3.26 -33.98 -50.42
CA SER A 112 -3.60 -33.65 -49.02
C SER A 112 -2.53 -34.09 -48.02
N GLU A 113 -1.87 -35.24 -48.20
CA GLU A 113 -0.76 -35.69 -47.35
C GLU A 113 0.46 -34.77 -47.42
N LYS A 114 0.85 -34.32 -48.61
CA LYS A 114 1.93 -33.36 -48.81
C LYS A 114 1.61 -32.02 -48.14
N GLN A 115 0.35 -31.58 -48.27
CA GLN A 115 -0.11 -30.34 -47.66
C GLN A 115 -0.16 -30.46 -46.11
N ARG A 116 -0.59 -31.59 -45.57
CA ARG A 116 -0.54 -31.89 -44.12
C ARG A 116 0.91 -31.88 -43.59
N SER A 117 1.84 -32.53 -44.31
CA SER A 117 3.27 -32.55 -43.94
C SER A 117 3.88 -31.13 -43.92
N LYS A 118 3.54 -30.33 -44.96
CA LYS A 118 3.94 -28.93 -45.03
C LYS A 118 3.40 -28.11 -43.84
N LEU A 119 2.11 -28.27 -43.54
CA LEU A 119 1.47 -27.57 -42.40
C LEU A 119 2.07 -28.03 -41.06
N ARG A 120 2.31 -29.34 -40.89
CA ARG A 120 2.92 -29.88 -39.67
C ARG A 120 4.32 -29.30 -39.45
N SER A 121 5.16 -29.32 -40.49
CA SER A 121 6.51 -28.75 -40.41
C SER A 121 6.48 -27.26 -40.04
N PHE A 122 5.57 -26.50 -40.63
CA PHE A 122 5.38 -25.09 -40.32
C PHE A 122 4.90 -24.89 -38.87
N ALA A 123 3.91 -25.67 -38.42
CA ALA A 123 3.35 -25.58 -37.08
C ALA A 123 4.37 -25.87 -35.99
N LEU A 124 5.20 -26.89 -36.18
CA LEU A 124 6.25 -27.26 -35.20
C LEU A 124 7.38 -26.25 -35.20
N LYS A 125 7.79 -25.74 -36.37
CA LYS A 125 8.96 -24.87 -36.48
C LYS A 125 8.67 -23.40 -36.21
N ASN A 126 7.51 -22.87 -36.66
CA ASN A 126 7.23 -21.43 -36.66
C ASN A 126 6.08 -21.03 -35.73
N LEU A 127 5.21 -21.98 -35.33
CA LEU A 127 4.12 -21.70 -34.39
C LEU A 127 4.41 -22.27 -33.00
N GLU A 128 5.60 -22.79 -32.75
CA GLU A 128 6.01 -23.33 -31.44
C GLU A 128 4.99 -24.34 -30.89
N MET A 129 4.42 -25.17 -31.75
CA MET A 129 3.49 -26.21 -31.34
C MET A 129 4.26 -27.51 -31.07
N THR A 130 3.86 -28.23 -30.02
CA THR A 130 4.29 -29.62 -29.85
C THR A 130 3.54 -30.55 -30.82
N GLU A 131 4.13 -31.73 -31.12
CA GLU A 131 3.45 -32.72 -31.95
C GLU A 131 2.07 -33.13 -31.37
N ALA A 132 2.02 -33.36 -30.05
CA ALA A 132 0.77 -33.69 -29.37
C ALA A 132 -0.31 -32.59 -29.52
N GLN A 133 0.10 -31.30 -29.44
CA GLN A 133 -0.82 -30.18 -29.66
C GLN A 133 -1.32 -30.14 -31.11
N TYR A 134 -0.43 -30.31 -32.09
CA TYR A 134 -0.80 -30.35 -33.49
C TYR A 134 -1.77 -31.51 -33.80
N ASP A 135 -1.43 -32.72 -33.36
CA ASP A 135 -2.27 -33.92 -33.59
C ASP A 135 -3.64 -33.81 -32.91
N ALA A 136 -3.69 -33.20 -31.70
CA ALA A 136 -4.97 -32.95 -31.04
C ALA A 136 -5.85 -31.95 -31.81
N ARG A 137 -5.28 -30.98 -32.54
CA ARG A 137 -6.04 -30.10 -33.43
C ARG A 137 -6.50 -30.82 -34.71
N MET A 138 -5.64 -31.63 -35.29
CA MET A 138 -5.94 -32.39 -36.51
C MET A 138 -7.00 -33.48 -36.33
N LYS A 139 -7.22 -33.97 -35.11
CA LYS A 139 -8.30 -34.93 -34.77
C LYS A 139 -9.68 -34.27 -34.78
N LYS A 140 -9.78 -32.94 -34.69
CA LYS A 140 -11.06 -32.20 -34.74
C LYS A 140 -11.51 -32.05 -36.18
N SER A 141 -12.83 -32.13 -36.43
CA SER A 141 -13.43 -31.94 -37.77
C SER A 141 -13.99 -30.55 -37.95
N GLY A 142 -13.87 -30.01 -39.14
CA GLY A 142 -14.39 -28.68 -39.52
C GLY A 142 -13.43 -27.55 -39.26
N HIS A 143 -13.98 -26.37 -38.97
CA HIS A 143 -13.19 -25.11 -38.72
C HIS A 143 -12.60 -25.15 -37.32
N VAL A 144 -11.29 -25.28 -37.23
CA VAL A 144 -10.56 -25.47 -35.96
C VAL A 144 -9.52 -24.38 -35.79
N LEU A 145 -9.49 -23.76 -34.61
CA LEU A 145 -8.36 -22.85 -34.24
C LEU A 145 -7.09 -23.68 -34.13
N LEU A 146 -6.17 -23.54 -35.08
CA LEU A 146 -4.88 -24.20 -35.08
C LEU A 146 -3.96 -23.57 -34.02
N LYS A 147 -3.72 -22.27 -34.11
CA LYS A 147 -2.94 -21.48 -33.15
C LYS A 147 -3.51 -20.06 -33.09
N GLY A 148 -3.71 -19.54 -31.89
CA GLY A 148 -4.13 -18.16 -31.65
C GLY A 148 -2.97 -17.28 -31.24
N ASN A 149 -3.15 -15.96 -31.36
CA ASN A 149 -2.22 -14.93 -30.91
C ASN A 149 -0.82 -15.04 -31.54
N VAL A 150 -0.76 -15.36 -32.83
CA VAL A 150 0.48 -15.49 -33.61
C VAL A 150 0.90 -14.12 -34.14
N ASP A 151 2.21 -13.86 -34.18
CA ASP A 151 2.72 -12.66 -34.82
C ASP A 151 2.29 -12.60 -36.29
N ARG A 152 1.76 -11.44 -36.70
CA ARG A 152 1.24 -11.25 -38.05
C ARG A 152 2.24 -11.64 -39.13
N SER A 153 3.54 -11.30 -38.94
CA SER A 153 4.60 -11.62 -39.87
C SER A 153 4.79 -13.15 -40.07
N VAL A 154 4.57 -13.93 -39.01
CA VAL A 154 4.61 -15.41 -39.06
C VAL A 154 3.35 -15.96 -39.70
N ALA A 155 2.18 -15.43 -39.33
CA ALA A 155 0.89 -15.85 -39.89
C ALA A 155 0.81 -15.57 -41.40
N LEU A 156 1.33 -14.43 -41.87
CA LEU A 156 1.43 -14.09 -43.29
C LEU A 156 2.24 -15.11 -44.08
N LYS A 157 3.40 -15.60 -43.55
CA LYS A 157 4.18 -16.65 -44.20
C LYS A 157 3.39 -17.94 -44.36
N LEU A 158 2.50 -18.27 -43.43
CA LEU A 158 1.63 -19.42 -43.56
C LEU A 158 0.51 -19.20 -44.58
N ARG A 159 -0.11 -18.01 -44.58
CA ARG A 159 -1.10 -17.61 -45.59
C ARG A 159 -0.52 -17.68 -47.00
N ASP A 160 0.68 -17.12 -47.19
CA ASP A 160 1.35 -17.06 -48.49
C ASP A 160 1.90 -18.47 -48.91
N SER A 161 1.86 -19.43 -48.03
CA SER A 161 2.20 -20.83 -48.35
C SER A 161 1.08 -21.57 -49.12
N ASP A 162 -0.09 -20.98 -49.26
CA ASP A 162 -1.24 -21.40 -50.01
C ASP A 162 -1.72 -22.85 -49.68
N ILE A 163 -1.74 -23.19 -48.37
CA ILE A 163 -2.22 -24.49 -47.88
C ILE A 163 -3.74 -24.45 -47.83
N PRO A 164 -4.45 -25.39 -48.55
CA PRO A 164 -5.90 -25.38 -48.57
C PRO A 164 -6.51 -25.54 -47.16
N GLY A 165 -7.52 -24.75 -46.87
CA GLY A 165 -8.23 -24.73 -45.60
C GLY A 165 -7.60 -23.89 -44.50
N VAL A 166 -6.41 -23.30 -44.72
CA VAL A 166 -5.82 -22.36 -43.78
C VAL A 166 -6.48 -20.98 -43.95
N VAL A 167 -6.97 -20.44 -42.84
CA VAL A 167 -7.55 -19.10 -42.77
C VAL A 167 -6.79 -18.33 -41.71
N VAL A 168 -6.34 -17.13 -42.06
CA VAL A 168 -5.64 -16.20 -41.17
C VAL A 168 -6.53 -15.02 -40.88
N GLU A 169 -6.91 -14.82 -39.65
CA GLU A 169 -7.71 -13.70 -39.18
C GLU A 169 -6.84 -12.74 -38.39
N ASP A 170 -6.60 -11.55 -38.96
CA ASP A 170 -5.80 -10.51 -38.30
C ASP A 170 -6.66 -9.78 -37.27
N PHE A 171 -6.06 -9.42 -36.14
CA PHE A 171 -6.67 -8.58 -35.11
C PHE A 171 -5.61 -7.73 -34.43
N GLU A 172 -6.04 -6.61 -33.84
CA GLU A 172 -5.18 -5.80 -32.98
C GLU A 172 -5.25 -6.32 -31.56
N ALA A 173 -4.09 -6.74 -31.05
CA ALA A 173 -3.89 -7.18 -29.66
C ALA A 173 -3.29 -6.04 -28.84
N ARG A 174 -3.65 -5.97 -27.59
CA ARG A 174 -3.02 -5.08 -26.62
C ARG A 174 -1.61 -5.55 -26.32
N THR A 175 -0.66 -4.63 -26.17
CA THR A 175 0.71 -4.93 -25.78
C THR A 175 1.18 -4.02 -24.67
N TYR A 176 1.91 -4.57 -23.74
CA TYR A 176 2.47 -3.93 -22.56
C TYR A 176 3.99 -4.11 -22.58
N PRO A 177 4.73 -3.13 -23.18
CA PRO A 177 6.17 -3.27 -23.42
C PRO A 177 7.00 -3.56 -22.17
N ASN A 178 6.53 -3.09 -21.01
CA ASN A 178 7.19 -3.23 -19.72
C ASN A 178 6.66 -4.40 -18.88
N ASN A 179 5.93 -5.35 -19.49
CA ASN A 179 5.37 -6.58 -18.91
C ASN A 179 4.53 -6.36 -17.65
N ASP A 180 5.14 -6.28 -16.49
CA ASP A 180 4.53 -6.23 -15.15
C ASP A 180 4.44 -4.82 -14.56
N LEU A 181 5.17 -3.87 -15.12
CA LEU A 181 5.21 -2.50 -14.61
C LEU A 181 3.81 -1.90 -14.42
N ALA A 182 3.53 -1.43 -13.22
CA ALA A 182 2.26 -0.82 -12.82
C ALA A 182 1.03 -1.72 -13.14
N SER A 183 1.21 -3.05 -13.10
CA SER A 183 0.19 -4.01 -13.56
C SER A 183 -1.16 -3.84 -12.87
N LEU A 184 -1.17 -3.56 -11.56
CA LEU A 184 -2.38 -3.35 -10.77
C LEU A 184 -3.08 -2.00 -11.07
N VAL A 185 -2.33 -1.03 -11.60
CA VAL A 185 -2.86 0.28 -12.03
C VAL A 185 -3.34 0.22 -13.45
N LEU A 186 -2.49 -0.23 -14.38
CA LEU A 186 -2.83 -0.32 -15.81
C LEU A 186 -3.98 -1.31 -16.04
N GLY A 187 -3.91 -2.47 -15.41
CA GLY A 187 -4.82 -3.55 -15.72
C GLY A 187 -4.63 -4.06 -17.14
N PHE A 188 -5.57 -4.84 -17.65
CA PHE A 188 -5.45 -5.42 -18.98
C PHE A 188 -6.78 -5.42 -19.74
N ALA A 189 -6.67 -5.46 -21.07
CA ALA A 189 -7.81 -5.66 -21.95
C ALA A 189 -7.95 -7.13 -22.37
N GLY A 190 -9.19 -7.58 -22.52
CA GLY A 190 -9.52 -8.90 -23.03
C GLY A 190 -9.25 -9.01 -24.54
N LYS A 191 -9.35 -10.24 -25.07
CA LYS A 191 -9.15 -10.52 -26.49
C LYS A 191 -10.09 -9.74 -27.41
N GLU A 192 -11.29 -9.42 -26.92
CA GLU A 192 -12.28 -8.62 -27.68
C GLU A 192 -11.97 -7.11 -27.65
N GLY A 193 -10.87 -6.72 -26.97
CA GLY A 193 -10.45 -5.33 -26.80
C GLY A 193 -11.24 -4.59 -25.73
N ASP A 194 -11.92 -5.29 -24.82
CA ASP A 194 -12.63 -4.74 -23.66
C ASP A 194 -11.71 -4.69 -22.43
N GLY A 195 -11.73 -3.58 -21.73
CA GLY A 195 -10.97 -3.40 -20.49
C GLY A 195 -11.51 -4.29 -19.37
N ARG A 196 -10.63 -5.07 -18.73
CA ARG A 196 -11.00 -6.04 -17.69
C ARG A 196 -10.68 -5.54 -16.29
N TYR A 197 -9.53 -4.92 -16.08
CA TYR A 197 -9.03 -4.42 -14.81
C TYR A 197 -8.32 -3.08 -14.98
N GLY A 198 -8.03 -2.40 -13.88
CA GLY A 198 -7.25 -1.18 -13.83
C GLY A 198 -7.81 -0.03 -14.69
N ILE A 199 -6.92 0.83 -15.16
CA ILE A 199 -7.22 1.96 -16.06
C ILE A 199 -7.85 1.48 -17.35
N GLU A 200 -7.40 0.36 -17.89
CA GLU A 200 -8.02 -0.27 -19.07
C GLU A 200 -9.52 -0.49 -18.90
N LYS A 201 -9.96 -0.82 -17.67
CA LYS A 201 -11.38 -1.02 -17.33
C LYS A 201 -12.09 0.30 -17.04
N TYR A 202 -11.46 1.18 -16.26
CA TYR A 202 -12.12 2.42 -15.82
C TYR A 202 -12.39 3.36 -17.01
N TYR A 203 -11.45 3.46 -17.94
CA TYR A 203 -11.52 4.27 -19.15
C TYR A 203 -11.83 3.46 -20.43
N ASP A 204 -12.50 2.31 -20.31
CA ASP A 204 -12.77 1.42 -21.44
C ASP A 204 -13.52 2.14 -22.58
N ASP A 205 -14.51 2.97 -22.24
CA ASP A 205 -15.30 3.72 -23.21
C ASP A 205 -14.43 4.77 -23.95
N ASP A 206 -13.55 5.48 -23.25
CA ASP A 206 -12.66 6.48 -23.84
C ASP A 206 -11.60 5.83 -24.72
N LEU A 207 -10.99 4.74 -24.24
CA LEU A 207 -9.97 3.98 -24.96
C LEU A 207 -10.50 3.30 -26.23
N ARG A 208 -11.79 2.96 -26.27
CA ARG A 208 -12.41 2.30 -27.45
C ARG A 208 -12.98 3.28 -28.46
N LEU A 209 -13.54 4.38 -27.99
CA LEU A 209 -14.21 5.37 -28.82
C LEU A 209 -13.88 6.77 -28.30
N ALA A 210 -13.06 7.52 -29.01
CA ALA A 210 -12.82 8.91 -28.63
C ALA A 210 -14.17 9.65 -28.55
N PRO A 211 -14.44 10.39 -27.44
CA PRO A 211 -15.64 11.18 -27.34
C PRO A 211 -15.72 12.19 -28.48
N SER A 212 -16.82 12.20 -29.23
CA SER A 212 -17.07 13.22 -30.25
C SER A 212 -17.42 14.53 -29.54
N PHE A 213 -16.41 15.29 -29.07
CA PHE A 213 -16.60 16.64 -28.62
C PHE A 213 -16.75 17.60 -29.78
N GLY A 214 -17.95 18.07 -30.00
CA GLY A 214 -18.20 19.20 -30.91
C GLY A 214 -19.52 19.10 -31.63
N LYS A 215 -20.51 19.87 -31.15
CA LYS A 215 -21.66 20.29 -31.98
C LYS A 215 -21.14 21.13 -33.14
N LYS A 216 -20.74 20.50 -34.24
CA LYS A 216 -20.77 21.12 -35.57
C LYS A 216 -21.24 20.08 -36.58
N LYS A 217 -22.43 20.28 -37.06
CA LYS A 217 -22.89 19.79 -38.37
C LYS A 217 -21.84 20.25 -39.37
N ASP A 218 -21.23 19.35 -39.98
CA ASP A 218 -20.59 19.34 -41.29
C ASP A 218 -19.21 18.65 -41.22
N ASN A 219 -19.12 17.54 -41.91
CA ASN A 219 -17.93 16.72 -42.13
C ASN A 219 -17.37 16.00 -40.86
N ALA A 220 -18.16 15.11 -40.27
CA ALA A 220 -17.64 14.13 -39.32
C ALA A 220 -16.63 13.20 -39.99
N VAL A 221 -15.34 13.45 -39.80
CA VAL A 221 -14.31 12.48 -40.09
C VAL A 221 -14.64 11.24 -39.21
N PRO A 222 -14.74 10.03 -39.77
CA PRO A 222 -14.97 8.85 -38.97
C PRO A 222 -13.88 8.75 -37.94
N ILE A 223 -14.26 8.66 -36.64
CA ILE A 223 -13.32 8.45 -35.55
C ILE A 223 -12.71 7.07 -35.75
N GLN A 224 -11.44 7.01 -36.15
CA GLN A 224 -10.75 5.78 -36.49
C GLN A 224 -9.99 5.14 -35.32
N ALA A 225 -9.86 5.81 -34.16
CA ALA A 225 -9.15 5.32 -32.99
C ALA A 225 -9.77 5.84 -31.69
N GLY A 226 -9.54 5.13 -30.59
CA GLY A 226 -9.87 5.56 -29.23
C GLY A 226 -9.02 6.72 -28.73
N ALA A 227 -9.44 7.36 -27.64
CA ALA A 227 -8.66 8.41 -26.99
C ALA A 227 -7.43 7.84 -26.29
N ASN A 228 -6.33 8.55 -26.34
CA ASN A 228 -5.13 8.26 -25.58
C ASN A 228 -5.28 8.76 -24.14
N LEU A 229 -4.62 8.09 -23.20
CA LEU A 229 -4.53 8.52 -21.82
C LEU A 229 -3.08 8.90 -21.50
N LYS A 230 -2.91 10.05 -20.84
CA LYS A 230 -1.67 10.43 -20.20
C LYS A 230 -1.86 10.29 -18.70
N LEU A 231 -1.04 9.45 -18.06
CA LEU A 231 -1.13 9.18 -16.62
C LEU A 231 -0.33 10.22 -15.82
N THR A 232 -0.58 10.25 -14.52
CA THR A 232 0.26 10.93 -13.53
C THR A 232 1.41 10.04 -13.06
N ILE A 233 1.34 8.73 -13.30
CA ILE A 233 2.41 7.76 -12.99
C ILE A 233 3.64 8.10 -13.81
N SER A 234 4.80 8.16 -13.15
CA SER A 234 6.10 8.22 -13.80
C SER A 234 6.65 6.81 -13.96
N GLU A 235 7.05 6.42 -15.17
CA GLU A 235 7.64 5.09 -15.43
C GLU A 235 8.87 4.85 -14.55
N SER A 236 9.75 5.86 -14.44
CA SER A 236 11.00 5.75 -13.68
C SER A 236 10.76 5.57 -12.18
N LEU A 237 9.87 6.38 -11.57
CA LEU A 237 9.54 6.27 -10.15
C LEU A 237 8.77 4.99 -9.84
N GLN A 238 7.85 4.58 -10.72
CA GLN A 238 7.10 3.34 -10.56
C GLN A 238 8.04 2.14 -10.54
N ARG A 239 8.95 2.02 -11.53
CA ARG A 239 9.95 0.95 -11.60
C ARG A 239 10.85 0.95 -10.38
N LYS A 240 11.38 2.13 -10.01
CA LYS A 240 12.23 2.26 -8.82
C LYS A 240 11.49 1.83 -7.55
N THR A 241 10.19 2.17 -7.46
CA THR A 241 9.34 1.76 -6.33
C THR A 241 9.17 0.24 -6.32
N GLU A 242 8.86 -0.39 -7.45
CA GLU A 242 8.72 -1.85 -7.57
C GLU A 242 10.03 -2.56 -7.19
N ASP A 243 11.18 -2.13 -7.74
CA ASP A 243 12.51 -2.67 -7.40
C ASP A 243 12.81 -2.62 -5.89
N ILE A 244 12.44 -1.49 -5.23
CA ILE A 244 12.59 -1.34 -3.78
C ILE A 244 11.68 -2.34 -3.04
N LEU A 245 10.41 -2.46 -3.45
CA LEU A 245 9.48 -3.40 -2.83
C LEU A 245 9.98 -4.84 -2.94
N ASP A 246 10.44 -5.26 -4.12
CA ASP A 246 10.93 -6.61 -4.38
C ASP A 246 12.17 -6.93 -3.53
N SER A 247 13.12 -6.00 -3.46
CA SER A 247 14.32 -6.13 -2.62
C SER A 247 13.97 -6.35 -1.14
N HIS A 248 13.00 -5.59 -0.64
CA HIS A 248 12.55 -5.71 0.74
C HIS A 248 11.63 -6.91 0.98
N TRP A 249 10.88 -7.34 -0.04
CA TRP A 249 10.04 -8.53 0.04
C TRP A 249 10.88 -9.79 0.24
N GLU A 250 11.97 -9.94 -0.52
CA GLU A 250 12.92 -11.04 -0.33
C GLU A 250 13.53 -11.05 1.08
N LYS A 251 13.84 -9.86 1.61
CA LYS A 251 14.44 -9.70 2.94
C LYS A 251 13.45 -9.99 4.07
N ASN A 252 12.24 -9.45 3.98
CA ASN A 252 11.24 -9.54 5.07
C ASN A 252 10.32 -10.76 4.94
N ARG A 253 10.39 -11.50 3.82
CA ARG A 253 9.50 -12.64 3.49
C ARG A 253 8.03 -12.33 3.79
N ALA A 254 7.63 -11.10 3.52
CA ALA A 254 6.28 -10.63 3.77
C ALA A 254 5.28 -11.33 2.85
N HIS A 255 4.03 -11.43 3.26
CA HIS A 255 2.97 -11.87 2.35
C HIS A 255 2.83 -10.91 1.19
N ARG A 256 2.85 -9.60 1.46
CA ARG A 256 2.75 -8.51 0.47
C ARG A 256 3.40 -7.24 1.01
N ILE A 257 3.99 -6.46 0.11
CA ILE A 257 4.37 -5.07 0.37
C ILE A 257 3.68 -4.18 -0.66
N THR A 258 3.06 -3.11 -0.19
CA THR A 258 2.35 -2.13 -1.06
C THR A 258 2.84 -0.74 -0.75
N ALA A 259 3.05 0.08 -1.79
CA ALA A 259 3.43 1.48 -1.66
C ALA A 259 2.59 2.39 -2.56
N ILE A 260 2.31 3.59 -2.06
CA ILE A 260 1.65 4.67 -2.80
C ILE A 260 2.47 5.94 -2.63
N VAL A 261 2.81 6.59 -3.73
CA VAL A 261 3.41 7.92 -3.78
C VAL A 261 2.39 8.91 -4.33
N GLN A 262 1.92 9.83 -3.48
CA GLN A 262 0.95 10.86 -3.84
C GLN A 262 1.60 12.24 -3.80
N GLU A 263 1.35 13.08 -4.81
CA GLU A 263 1.66 14.50 -4.73
C GLU A 263 0.72 15.15 -3.70
N THR A 264 1.31 15.70 -2.65
CA THR A 264 0.59 16.21 -1.49
C THR A 264 -0.33 17.39 -1.83
N GLN A 265 0.06 18.22 -2.78
CA GLN A 265 -0.66 19.46 -3.14
C GLN A 265 -1.71 19.27 -4.23
N THR A 266 -1.63 18.23 -5.04
CA THR A 266 -2.53 18.00 -6.20
C THR A 266 -3.44 16.81 -6.03
N GLY A 267 -2.99 15.79 -5.30
CA GLY A 267 -3.64 14.49 -5.19
C GLY A 267 -3.26 13.51 -6.31
N ALA A 268 -2.39 13.89 -7.23
CA ALA A 268 -1.91 13.03 -8.30
C ALA A 268 -1.10 11.84 -7.73
N ILE A 269 -1.34 10.65 -8.26
CA ILE A 269 -0.58 9.45 -7.88
C ILE A 269 0.61 9.31 -8.83
N ARG A 270 1.83 9.40 -8.28
CA ARG A 270 3.08 9.31 -9.04
C ARG A 270 3.61 7.90 -9.17
N ALA A 271 3.35 7.06 -8.15
CA ALA A 271 3.60 5.62 -8.19
C ALA A 271 2.60 4.89 -7.29
N MET A 272 2.21 3.69 -7.69
CA MET A 272 1.36 2.78 -6.92
C MET A 272 1.79 1.35 -7.24
N ALA A 273 2.47 0.71 -6.33
CA ALA A 273 3.12 -0.57 -6.53
C ALA A 273 2.75 -1.58 -5.45
N SER A 274 2.84 -2.86 -5.78
CA SER A 274 2.70 -3.98 -4.85
C SER A 274 3.49 -5.17 -5.35
N THR A 275 4.00 -5.99 -4.46
CA THR A 275 4.71 -7.24 -4.79
C THR A 275 3.83 -8.35 -5.37
N ASP A 276 2.52 -8.13 -5.48
CA ASP A 276 1.54 -9.04 -6.12
C ASP A 276 1.36 -8.75 -7.62
N ASP A 277 2.31 -8.14 -8.29
CA ASP A 277 2.26 -7.82 -9.71
C ASP A 277 2.14 -9.07 -10.60
N TYR A 278 1.82 -8.85 -11.87
CA TYR A 278 1.64 -9.91 -12.86
C TYR A 278 1.97 -9.41 -14.28
N ASP A 279 2.41 -10.32 -15.14
CA ASP A 279 2.66 -10.02 -16.57
C ASP A 279 1.35 -9.67 -17.29
N LEU A 280 1.23 -8.42 -17.68
CA LEU A 280 0.07 -7.85 -18.39
C LEU A 280 -0.15 -8.46 -19.78
N ASN A 281 0.91 -9.00 -20.42
CA ASN A 281 0.79 -9.72 -21.67
C ASN A 281 0.28 -11.17 -21.46
N HIS A 282 0.43 -11.72 -20.24
CA HIS A 282 0.01 -13.07 -19.87
C HIS A 282 -0.84 -13.10 -18.59
N PRO A 283 -1.91 -12.29 -18.46
CA PRO A 283 -2.61 -12.05 -17.20
C PRO A 283 -3.32 -13.29 -16.64
N TYR A 284 -3.50 -14.32 -17.44
CA TYR A 284 -4.13 -15.61 -17.03
C TYR A 284 -3.12 -16.66 -16.59
N SER A 285 -1.86 -16.28 -16.40
CA SER A 285 -0.79 -17.17 -15.95
C SER A 285 -0.60 -17.09 -14.43
N PRO A 286 -0.12 -18.18 -13.78
CA PRO A 286 0.27 -18.14 -12.38
C PRO A 286 1.51 -17.24 -12.20
N THR A 287 1.55 -16.44 -11.14
CA THR A 287 2.63 -15.48 -10.87
C THR A 287 3.72 -16.09 -10.01
N THR A 288 3.39 -16.67 -8.85
CA THR A 288 4.37 -17.16 -7.88
C THR A 288 4.86 -18.59 -8.19
N LYS A 289 5.98 -18.99 -7.59
CA LYS A 289 6.54 -20.35 -7.70
C LYS A 289 5.54 -21.41 -7.19
N GLU A 290 4.88 -21.11 -6.07
CA GLU A 290 3.88 -21.97 -5.44
C GLU A 290 2.66 -22.17 -6.35
N GLN A 291 2.14 -21.07 -6.93
CA GLN A 291 1.06 -21.13 -7.90
C GLN A 291 1.45 -21.98 -9.13
N LYS A 292 2.66 -21.77 -9.66
CA LYS A 292 3.18 -22.52 -10.83
C LYS A 292 3.28 -24.01 -10.55
N ALA A 293 3.70 -24.39 -9.33
CA ALA A 293 3.87 -25.79 -8.93
C ALA A 293 2.55 -26.58 -8.96
N VAL A 294 1.45 -25.96 -8.51
CA VAL A 294 0.13 -26.62 -8.40
C VAL A 294 -0.78 -26.37 -9.60
N TRP A 295 -0.43 -25.41 -10.47
CA TRP A 295 -1.32 -24.86 -11.50
C TRP A 295 -1.97 -25.90 -12.41
N LYS A 296 -1.24 -26.95 -12.80
CA LYS A 296 -1.74 -27.98 -13.72
C LYS A 296 -2.88 -28.79 -13.10
N ASP A 297 -2.81 -29.03 -11.79
CA ASP A 297 -3.70 -29.92 -11.05
C ASP A 297 -4.95 -29.19 -10.51
N LEU A 298 -4.96 -27.86 -10.55
CA LEU A 298 -6.08 -27.03 -10.08
C LEU A 298 -7.28 -27.10 -11.04
N LYS A 299 -8.49 -27.15 -10.48
CA LYS A 299 -9.75 -26.98 -11.20
C LYS A 299 -9.91 -25.54 -11.68
N SER A 300 -10.72 -25.32 -12.72
CA SER A 300 -10.97 -23.98 -13.29
C SER A 300 -11.43 -22.95 -12.25
N GLU A 301 -12.27 -23.36 -11.31
CA GLU A 301 -12.76 -22.48 -10.24
C GLU A 301 -11.63 -22.01 -9.31
N GLN A 302 -10.73 -22.93 -8.93
CA GLN A 302 -9.57 -22.63 -8.10
C GLN A 302 -8.59 -21.69 -8.83
N LYS A 303 -8.35 -21.96 -10.13
CA LYS A 303 -7.55 -21.05 -10.98
C LYS A 303 -8.16 -19.67 -11.05
N SER A 304 -9.48 -19.56 -11.25
CA SER A 304 -10.16 -18.26 -11.28
C SER A 304 -10.01 -17.51 -9.96
N LYS A 305 -10.13 -18.19 -8.81
CA LYS A 305 -9.94 -17.55 -7.50
C LYS A 305 -8.53 -16.96 -7.34
N ILE A 306 -7.49 -17.70 -7.74
CA ILE A 306 -6.11 -17.24 -7.72
C ILE A 306 -5.93 -16.02 -8.63
N LEU A 307 -6.41 -16.11 -9.88
CA LEU A 307 -6.30 -15.02 -10.84
C LEU A 307 -7.02 -13.74 -10.38
N TYR A 308 -8.23 -13.88 -9.82
CA TYR A 308 -8.95 -12.73 -9.26
C TYR A 308 -8.16 -12.06 -8.13
N ASN A 309 -7.46 -12.82 -7.29
CA ASN A 309 -6.59 -12.26 -6.26
C ASN A 309 -5.37 -11.55 -6.87
N ASN A 310 -4.73 -12.16 -7.88
CA ASN A 310 -3.57 -11.55 -8.55
C ASN A 310 -3.92 -10.22 -9.26
N TRP A 311 -5.15 -10.06 -9.76
CA TRP A 311 -5.59 -8.84 -10.46
C TRP A 311 -6.13 -7.76 -9.52
N ARG A 312 -6.26 -8.06 -8.22
CA ARG A 312 -6.86 -7.16 -7.24
C ARG A 312 -5.85 -6.15 -6.75
N ASN A 313 -6.16 -4.86 -6.91
CA ASN A 313 -5.32 -3.79 -6.41
C ASN A 313 -5.59 -3.53 -4.93
N PHE A 314 -4.69 -4.00 -4.06
CA PHE A 314 -4.79 -3.82 -2.61
C PHE A 314 -4.92 -2.36 -2.20
N SER A 315 -4.25 -1.44 -2.89
CA SER A 315 -4.26 0.00 -2.57
C SER A 315 -5.66 0.60 -2.51
N VAL A 316 -6.59 0.09 -3.32
CA VAL A 316 -7.96 0.65 -3.47
C VAL A 316 -9.07 -0.33 -3.14
N SER A 317 -8.83 -1.64 -3.28
CA SER A 317 -9.86 -2.68 -3.20
C SER A 317 -9.86 -3.46 -1.89
N ASP A 318 -8.87 -3.26 -1.03
CA ASP A 318 -8.72 -3.93 0.25
C ASP A 318 -8.69 -2.95 1.40
N THR A 319 -9.04 -3.45 2.59
CA THR A 319 -9.06 -2.65 3.81
C THR A 319 -8.21 -3.30 4.89
N TYR A 320 -7.53 -2.48 5.67
CA TYR A 320 -6.73 -2.92 6.80
C TYR A 320 -6.96 -2.00 8.01
N GLU A 321 -6.64 -2.46 9.21
CA GLU A 321 -6.59 -1.60 10.38
C GLU A 321 -5.32 -0.76 10.34
N PRO A 322 -5.42 0.59 10.29
CA PRO A 322 -4.26 1.47 10.09
C PRO A 322 -3.33 1.52 11.30
N GLY A 323 -3.78 1.03 12.46
CA GLY A 323 -3.00 1.10 13.70
C GLY A 323 -2.55 2.53 14.01
N SER A 324 -1.37 2.67 14.57
CA SER A 324 -0.87 3.97 15.05
C SER A 324 -0.66 5.05 13.98
N THR A 325 -0.70 4.75 12.68
CA THR A 325 -0.73 5.80 11.65
C THR A 325 -2.00 6.66 11.76
N PHE A 326 -3.09 6.07 12.27
CA PHE A 326 -4.35 6.76 12.51
C PHE A 326 -4.29 7.80 13.64
N LYS A 327 -3.29 7.72 14.53
CA LYS A 327 -3.04 8.76 15.55
C LYS A 327 -2.81 10.13 14.92
N THR A 328 -2.36 10.20 13.67
CA THR A 328 -2.26 11.44 12.89
C THR A 328 -3.62 12.12 12.75
N ILE A 329 -4.66 11.35 12.50
CA ILE A 329 -6.03 11.84 12.34
C ILE A 329 -6.61 12.25 13.70
N THR A 330 -6.40 11.42 14.74
CA THR A 330 -6.87 11.72 16.11
C THR A 330 -6.18 12.98 16.66
N ALA A 331 -4.87 13.13 16.44
CA ALA A 331 -4.12 14.31 16.86
C ALA A 331 -4.60 15.57 16.15
N ALA A 332 -4.74 15.51 14.82
CA ALA A 332 -5.22 16.63 14.01
C ALA A 332 -6.62 17.07 14.44
N ALA A 333 -7.53 16.12 14.70
CA ALA A 333 -8.88 16.41 15.19
C ALA A 333 -8.88 17.10 16.57
N ALA A 334 -8.08 16.59 17.50
CA ALA A 334 -8.01 17.12 18.86
C ALA A 334 -7.34 18.51 18.91
N LEU A 335 -6.36 18.76 18.05
CA LEU A 335 -5.74 20.09 17.88
C LEU A 335 -6.71 21.09 17.26
N GLU A 336 -7.47 20.69 16.24
CA GLU A 336 -8.47 21.55 15.58
C GLU A 336 -9.63 21.94 16.48
N GLU A 337 -10.03 21.06 17.42
CA GLU A 337 -11.07 21.33 18.43
C GLU A 337 -10.51 21.92 19.73
N ASP A 338 -9.23 22.33 19.77
CA ASP A 338 -8.56 22.88 20.95
C ASP A 338 -8.69 22.02 22.23
N THR A 339 -8.95 20.72 22.10
CA THR A 339 -9.05 19.82 23.26
C THR A 339 -7.68 19.42 23.79
N THR A 340 -6.65 19.55 22.96
CA THR A 340 -5.25 19.32 23.31
C THR A 340 -4.33 20.36 22.66
N ASN A 341 -3.07 20.35 23.06
CA ASN A 341 -1.98 21.10 22.39
C ASN A 341 -0.67 20.34 22.57
N PRO A 342 0.39 20.63 21.77
CA PRO A 342 1.66 19.87 21.81
C PRO A 342 2.33 19.81 23.18
N LYS A 343 2.14 20.83 24.02
CA LYS A 343 2.76 20.96 25.35
C LYS A 343 1.88 20.41 26.48
N LYS A 344 0.64 20.03 26.20
CA LYS A 344 -0.26 19.47 27.20
C LYS A 344 0.27 18.14 27.73
N HIS A 345 0.32 18.01 29.05
CA HIS A 345 0.81 16.83 29.76
C HIS A 345 -0.27 15.78 29.94
N TYR A 346 0.14 14.53 29.81
CA TYR A 346 -0.65 13.32 30.06
C TYR A 346 0.16 12.35 30.87
N TYR A 347 -0.49 11.47 31.61
CA TYR A 347 0.20 10.46 32.41
C TYR A 347 -0.03 9.06 31.85
N CYS A 348 1.05 8.38 31.43
CA CYS A 348 1.00 7.03 30.90
C CYS A 348 1.45 6.02 31.96
N THR A 349 0.51 5.25 32.49
CA THR A 349 0.77 4.15 33.44
C THR A 349 1.18 2.84 32.75
N GLY A 350 1.25 2.82 31.41
CA GLY A 350 1.43 1.61 30.62
C GLY A 350 0.12 0.89 30.30
N TYR A 351 -0.99 1.19 30.97
CA TYR A 351 -2.27 0.52 30.80
C TYR A 351 -3.46 1.47 30.88
N VAL A 352 -4.55 1.16 30.15
CA VAL A 352 -5.91 1.63 30.40
C VAL A 352 -6.74 0.43 30.85
N ARG A 353 -7.23 0.42 32.09
CA ARG A 353 -7.93 -0.70 32.72
C ARG A 353 -9.33 -0.35 33.23
N ASP A 354 -9.72 0.88 33.11
CA ASP A 354 -11.01 1.42 33.55
C ASP A 354 -12.15 1.19 32.55
N ILE A 355 -11.88 0.54 31.41
CA ILE A 355 -12.85 0.15 30.41
C ILE A 355 -13.31 -1.28 30.70
N PRO A 356 -14.62 -1.52 30.97
CA PRO A 356 -15.11 -2.86 31.27
C PRO A 356 -14.80 -3.88 30.19
N GLY A 357 -14.12 -4.99 30.57
CA GLY A 357 -13.80 -6.11 29.68
C GLY A 357 -12.67 -5.86 28.68
N VAL A 358 -11.98 -4.71 28.77
CA VAL A 358 -10.87 -4.36 27.87
C VAL A 358 -9.69 -3.83 28.68
N THR A 359 -8.51 -4.34 28.39
CA THR A 359 -7.23 -3.74 28.86
C THR A 359 -6.45 -3.29 27.63
N ILE A 360 -6.14 -2.01 27.55
CA ILE A 360 -5.29 -1.46 26.49
C ILE A 360 -3.89 -1.30 27.05
N THR A 361 -2.89 -1.82 26.34
CA THR A 361 -1.48 -1.75 26.71
C THR A 361 -0.74 -0.71 25.88
N CYS A 362 0.21 -0.03 26.50
CA CYS A 362 1.16 0.80 25.79
C CYS A 362 2.33 -0.06 25.27
N THR A 363 2.83 0.26 24.08
CA THR A 363 3.97 -0.43 23.48
C THR A 363 5.29 -0.24 24.23
N SER A 364 5.35 0.76 25.12
CA SER A 364 6.53 1.07 25.98
C SER A 364 6.72 0.12 27.16
N LEU A 365 5.79 -0.82 27.40
CA LEU A 365 5.95 -1.78 28.49
C LEU A 365 7.18 -2.68 28.30
N PRO A 366 7.91 -3.04 29.37
CA PRO A 366 7.55 -2.84 30.80
C PRO A 366 7.84 -1.45 31.36
N ASN A 367 8.41 -0.52 30.63
CA ASN A 367 8.78 0.82 31.08
C ASN A 367 7.75 1.86 30.60
N PRO A 368 6.70 2.19 31.39
CA PRO A 368 5.69 3.15 30.98
C PRO A 368 6.29 4.56 30.84
N HIS A 369 5.71 5.38 29.96
CA HIS A 369 6.24 6.72 29.68
C HIS A 369 6.15 7.70 30.87
N GLY A 370 5.27 7.44 31.87
CA GLY A 370 5.05 8.34 32.98
C GLY A 370 4.40 9.66 32.56
N ASP A 371 4.89 10.78 33.09
CA ASP A 371 4.47 12.13 32.69
C ASP A 371 5.07 12.48 31.33
N ILE A 372 4.23 12.74 30.34
CA ILE A 372 4.63 12.89 28.94
C ILE A 372 3.78 13.98 28.25
N THR A 373 4.41 14.87 27.48
CA THR A 373 3.68 15.84 26.65
C THR A 373 2.96 15.16 25.48
N MET A 374 1.94 15.80 24.91
CA MET A 374 1.23 15.32 23.72
C MET A 374 2.20 15.10 22.55
N ASP A 375 3.12 16.02 22.30
CA ASP A 375 4.16 15.93 21.28
C ASP A 375 5.03 14.65 21.47
N LYS A 376 5.58 14.49 22.66
CA LYS A 376 6.39 13.30 22.97
C LYS A 376 5.55 12.01 22.89
N ALA A 377 4.30 12.04 23.34
CA ALA A 377 3.37 10.89 23.23
C ALA A 377 3.03 10.55 21.78
N PHE A 378 2.98 11.53 20.88
CA PHE A 378 2.79 11.30 19.45
C PHE A 378 4.05 10.70 18.82
N SER A 379 5.24 11.24 19.14
CA SER A 379 6.51 10.75 18.60
C SER A 379 6.84 9.34 19.09
N GLU A 380 6.56 9.03 20.37
CA GLU A 380 6.74 7.69 20.98
C GLU A 380 5.53 6.75 20.76
N SER A 381 4.52 7.22 20.05
CA SER A 381 3.33 6.43 19.75
C SER A 381 2.56 5.88 20.97
N CYS A 382 2.42 6.66 22.05
CA CYS A 382 1.80 6.25 23.31
C CYS A 382 0.30 5.95 23.15
N ASN A 383 -0.14 4.69 23.33
CA ASN A 383 -1.55 4.32 23.25
C ASN A 383 -2.39 4.93 24.37
N VAL A 384 -1.87 4.92 25.60
CA VAL A 384 -2.61 5.43 26.79
C VAL A 384 -2.95 6.91 26.62
N THR A 385 -1.99 7.72 26.17
CA THR A 385 -2.22 9.15 25.91
C THR A 385 -3.28 9.35 24.84
N PHE A 386 -3.26 8.57 23.74
CA PHE A 386 -4.22 8.73 22.65
C PHE A 386 -5.63 8.29 23.03
N VAL A 387 -5.79 7.33 23.92
CA VAL A 387 -7.10 7.02 24.54
C VAL A 387 -7.64 8.23 25.31
N ASN A 388 -6.80 8.89 26.12
CA ASN A 388 -7.20 10.08 26.86
C ASN A 388 -7.54 11.26 25.94
N ILE A 389 -6.74 11.52 24.89
CA ILE A 389 -7.03 12.53 23.89
C ILE A 389 -8.39 12.26 23.22
N ALA A 390 -8.70 11.01 22.86
CA ALA A 390 -9.98 10.69 22.24
C ALA A 390 -11.16 10.83 23.21
N ARG A 391 -10.95 10.57 24.51
CA ARG A 391 -11.98 10.83 25.54
C ARG A 391 -12.28 12.33 25.67
N GLU A 392 -11.24 13.17 25.66
CA GLU A 392 -11.38 14.63 25.67
C GLU A 392 -12.04 15.16 24.40
N LEU A 393 -11.68 14.62 23.23
CA LEU A 393 -12.31 14.95 21.94
C LEU A 393 -13.77 14.50 21.85
N SER A 394 -14.16 13.52 22.63
CA SER A 394 -15.43 12.80 22.60
C SER A 394 -15.62 11.87 21.38
N LYS A 395 -16.60 10.97 21.49
CA LYS A 395 -16.97 10.08 20.38
C LYS A 395 -17.60 10.82 19.20
N GLU A 396 -18.34 11.90 19.50
CA GLU A 396 -18.92 12.80 18.51
C GLU A 396 -17.84 13.52 17.71
N GLY A 397 -16.84 14.08 18.41
CA GLY A 397 -15.70 14.76 17.80
C GLY A 397 -14.87 13.81 16.95
N LEU A 398 -14.48 12.64 17.49
CA LEU A 398 -13.68 11.67 16.72
C LEU A 398 -14.43 11.19 15.46
N LEU A 399 -15.72 10.86 15.55
CA LEU A 399 -16.51 10.42 14.41
C LEU A 399 -16.66 11.54 13.36
N LYS A 400 -16.84 12.79 13.78
CA LYS A 400 -16.90 13.97 12.89
C LYS A 400 -15.63 14.01 11.99
N TYR A 401 -14.45 13.85 12.57
CA TYR A 401 -13.20 13.92 11.81
C TYR A 401 -12.92 12.66 11.01
N ILE A 402 -13.28 11.47 11.49
CA ILE A 402 -13.24 10.24 10.68
C ILE A 402 -13.99 10.46 9.36
N GLN A 403 -15.21 10.99 9.42
CA GLN A 403 -16.02 11.27 8.24
C GLN A 403 -15.47 12.46 7.43
N ALA A 404 -14.99 13.50 8.10
CA ALA A 404 -14.44 14.68 7.44
C ALA A 404 -13.18 14.34 6.63
N PHE A 405 -12.30 13.45 7.10
CA PHE A 405 -11.15 12.94 6.37
C PHE A 405 -11.52 11.90 5.29
N GLY A 406 -12.81 11.61 5.10
CA GLY A 406 -13.32 10.77 4.01
C GLY A 406 -13.29 9.27 4.28
N PHE A 407 -13.01 8.83 5.51
CA PHE A 407 -13.12 7.43 5.88
C PHE A 407 -14.59 6.99 5.90
N GLY A 408 -14.87 5.81 5.33
CA GLY A 408 -16.23 5.32 5.12
C GLY A 408 -16.88 5.75 3.80
N GLU A 409 -16.18 6.58 2.99
CA GLU A 409 -16.56 6.98 1.64
C GLU A 409 -15.48 6.54 0.64
N VAL A 410 -15.84 6.42 -0.65
CA VAL A 410 -14.83 6.29 -1.71
C VAL A 410 -14.07 7.61 -1.88
N THR A 411 -12.78 7.55 -2.18
CA THR A 411 -11.99 8.75 -2.48
C THR A 411 -12.38 9.35 -3.83
N GLY A 412 -12.90 8.51 -4.72
CA GLY A 412 -13.24 8.85 -6.10
C GLY A 412 -12.03 8.79 -7.03
N ILE A 413 -10.99 8.04 -6.66
CA ILE A 413 -9.88 7.75 -7.56
C ILE A 413 -10.41 7.08 -8.83
N ASP A 414 -9.78 7.36 -9.95
CA ASP A 414 -10.14 6.84 -11.27
C ASP A 414 -9.61 5.39 -11.51
N LEU A 415 -9.83 4.54 -10.51
CA LEU A 415 -9.58 3.11 -10.56
C LEU A 415 -10.86 2.32 -10.18
N PRO A 416 -11.07 1.14 -10.77
CA PRO A 416 -12.27 0.34 -10.47
C PRO A 416 -12.19 -0.36 -9.12
N ALA A 417 -13.33 -0.77 -8.61
CA ALA A 417 -13.49 -1.61 -7.40
C ALA A 417 -13.02 -0.96 -6.08
N GLU A 418 -13.02 0.36 -6.01
CA GLU A 418 -12.66 1.09 -4.79
C GLU A 418 -13.59 0.75 -3.62
N GLN A 419 -13.01 0.45 -2.44
CA GLN A 419 -13.73 0.16 -1.20
C GLN A 419 -13.86 1.41 -0.33
N LYS A 420 -14.95 1.43 0.46
CA LYS A 420 -15.26 2.56 1.36
C LYS A 420 -14.58 2.48 2.73
N GLY A 421 -14.03 1.30 3.06
CA GLY A 421 -13.61 1.02 4.42
C GLY A 421 -14.79 0.67 5.35
N LEU A 422 -14.47 0.32 6.58
CA LEU A 422 -15.41 -0.05 7.63
C LEU A 422 -15.22 0.86 8.84
N VAL A 423 -16.08 1.86 8.96
CA VAL A 423 -16.09 2.83 10.08
C VAL A 423 -17.51 2.93 10.68
N PRO A 424 -17.66 3.39 11.93
CA PRO A 424 -18.99 3.64 12.51
C PRO A 424 -19.76 4.64 11.67
N LYS A 425 -21.05 4.37 11.46
CA LYS A 425 -21.96 5.27 10.75
C LYS A 425 -22.60 6.30 11.67
N SER A 426 -22.65 6.00 12.96
CA SER A 426 -23.26 6.85 13.96
C SER A 426 -22.58 6.71 15.31
N VAL A 427 -22.71 7.73 16.14
CA VAL A 427 -22.20 7.76 17.52
C VAL A 427 -22.75 6.61 18.38
N LYS A 428 -23.96 6.12 18.08
CA LYS A 428 -24.58 4.99 18.79
C LYS A 428 -23.79 3.68 18.65
N GLU A 429 -23.00 3.54 17.61
CA GLU A 429 -22.14 2.38 17.37
C GLU A 429 -20.82 2.45 18.13
N ILE A 430 -20.56 3.57 18.83
CA ILE A 430 -19.30 3.84 19.51
C ILE A 430 -19.54 3.76 21.02
N ASN A 431 -19.15 2.62 21.61
CA ASN A 431 -19.01 2.48 23.05
C ASN A 431 -17.62 2.93 23.52
N GLU A 432 -17.35 2.92 24.81
CA GLU A 432 -16.09 3.37 25.41
C GLU A 432 -14.89 2.56 24.89
N ALA A 433 -15.03 1.24 24.76
CA ALA A 433 -13.99 0.37 24.27
C ALA A 433 -13.66 0.69 22.78
N ARG A 434 -14.68 0.89 21.97
CA ARG A 434 -14.51 1.24 20.56
C ARG A 434 -13.89 2.63 20.37
N LEU A 435 -14.31 3.63 21.17
CA LEU A 435 -13.69 4.95 21.17
C LEU A 435 -12.19 4.84 21.46
N ALA A 436 -11.85 4.09 22.52
CA ALA A 436 -10.47 3.89 22.93
C ALA A 436 -9.62 3.20 21.84
N THR A 437 -10.13 2.12 21.23
CA THR A 437 -9.39 1.41 20.17
C THR A 437 -9.28 2.23 18.89
N MET A 438 -10.34 2.94 18.50
CA MET A 438 -10.34 3.81 17.33
C MET A 438 -9.33 4.96 17.45
N SER A 439 -9.04 5.43 18.67
CA SER A 439 -8.08 6.53 18.89
C SER A 439 -6.68 6.25 18.33
N TYR A 440 -6.32 4.99 18.22
CA TYR A 440 -5.04 4.53 17.67
C TYR A 440 -5.20 3.55 16.48
N GLY A 441 -6.38 3.60 15.82
CA GLY A 441 -6.60 2.96 14.53
C GLY A 441 -6.96 1.47 14.57
N HIS A 442 -7.50 0.96 15.67
CA HIS A 442 -8.06 -0.38 15.77
C HIS A 442 -9.59 -0.33 15.81
N GLY A 443 -10.26 -1.38 15.34
CA GLY A 443 -11.74 -1.42 15.26
C GLY A 443 -12.34 -0.55 14.15
N ILE A 444 -11.51 -0.08 13.23
CA ILE A 444 -11.86 0.52 11.94
C ILE A 444 -10.99 -0.11 10.86
N ALA A 445 -11.51 -0.19 9.65
CA ALA A 445 -10.73 -0.66 8.50
C ALA A 445 -10.80 0.37 7.37
N VAL A 446 -9.65 0.74 6.83
CA VAL A 446 -9.49 1.78 5.80
C VAL A 446 -8.69 1.24 4.62
N THR A 447 -8.87 1.82 3.43
CA THR A 447 -8.01 1.48 2.30
C THR A 447 -6.69 2.25 2.37
N PRO A 448 -5.59 1.72 1.80
CA PRO A 448 -4.33 2.46 1.71
C PRO A 448 -4.48 3.82 1.02
N ILE A 449 -5.30 3.93 -0.03
CA ILE A 449 -5.54 5.20 -0.73
C ILE A 449 -6.28 6.21 0.16
N GLN A 450 -7.20 5.77 1.01
CA GLN A 450 -7.83 6.65 2.01
C GLN A 450 -6.80 7.17 3.01
N MET A 451 -5.90 6.31 3.49
CA MET A 451 -4.93 6.69 4.51
C MET A 451 -3.90 7.68 3.97
N VAL A 452 -3.30 7.43 2.80
CA VAL A 452 -2.34 8.36 2.20
C VAL A 452 -2.99 9.71 1.89
N THR A 453 -4.23 9.70 1.36
CA THR A 453 -4.97 10.93 1.04
C THR A 453 -5.33 11.74 2.29
N ALA A 454 -5.69 11.07 3.39
CA ALA A 454 -5.97 11.73 4.66
C ALA A 454 -4.73 12.36 5.28
N VAL A 455 -3.57 11.69 5.24
CA VAL A 455 -2.30 12.25 5.72
C VAL A 455 -1.81 13.38 4.81
N SER A 456 -2.00 13.25 3.48
CA SER A 456 -1.76 14.37 2.55
C SER A 456 -2.59 15.60 2.95
N ALA A 457 -3.86 15.42 3.32
CA ALA A 457 -4.71 16.52 3.78
C ALA A 457 -4.20 17.13 5.09
N VAL A 458 -3.69 16.32 6.03
CA VAL A 458 -3.06 16.85 7.25
C VAL A 458 -1.86 17.74 6.94
N ALA A 459 -1.10 17.43 5.88
CA ALA A 459 0.14 18.13 5.56
C ALA A 459 -0.02 19.33 4.60
N ASN A 460 -1.08 19.40 3.80
CA ASN A 460 -1.25 20.36 2.70
C ASN A 460 -2.09 21.60 3.05
N GLY A 461 -2.25 21.94 4.34
CA GLY A 461 -3.13 23.04 4.79
C GLY A 461 -4.56 22.58 5.10
N GLY A 462 -4.78 21.29 5.27
CA GLY A 462 -6.07 20.71 5.67
C GLY A 462 -7.03 20.35 4.53
N TYR A 463 -6.59 20.40 3.28
CA TYR A 463 -7.44 20.16 2.12
C TYR A 463 -7.49 18.68 1.74
N LEU A 464 -8.64 18.03 1.93
CA LEU A 464 -8.88 16.69 1.42
C LEU A 464 -9.08 16.74 -0.09
N LEU A 465 -8.16 16.16 -0.84
CA LEU A 465 -8.17 16.16 -2.31
C LEU A 465 -8.78 14.85 -2.85
N LYS A 466 -9.30 14.91 -4.08
CA LYS A 466 -9.61 13.72 -4.86
C LYS A 466 -8.33 13.19 -5.49
N PRO A 467 -7.87 11.96 -5.18
CA PRO A 467 -6.73 11.37 -5.86
C PRO A 467 -7.08 10.97 -7.30
N TYR A 468 -6.08 10.97 -8.19
CA TYR A 468 -6.26 10.57 -9.58
C TYR A 468 -4.96 10.01 -10.18
N VAL A 469 -5.13 9.15 -11.20
CA VAL A 469 -4.06 8.46 -11.92
C VAL A 469 -3.94 8.95 -13.36
N VAL A 470 -5.06 9.37 -14.00
CA VAL A 470 -5.05 9.93 -15.35
C VAL A 470 -4.98 11.45 -15.27
N ASP A 471 -3.95 12.04 -15.85
CA ASP A 471 -3.82 13.50 -16.00
C ASP A 471 -4.71 14.00 -17.14
N GLU A 472 -4.53 13.43 -18.34
CA GLU A 472 -5.22 13.90 -19.53
C GLU A 472 -5.80 12.76 -20.37
N VAL A 473 -6.98 13.01 -20.93
CA VAL A 473 -7.56 12.24 -22.03
C VAL A 473 -7.33 13.03 -23.31
N GLN A 474 -6.64 12.45 -24.29
CA GLN A 474 -6.22 13.11 -25.52
C GLN A 474 -6.80 12.42 -26.76
N ASP A 475 -7.07 13.15 -27.81
CA ASP A 475 -7.35 12.54 -29.12
C ASP A 475 -6.05 12.03 -29.78
N VAL A 476 -6.19 11.34 -30.90
CA VAL A 476 -5.05 10.77 -31.64
C VAL A 476 -4.05 11.82 -32.15
N SER A 477 -4.41 13.08 -32.18
CA SER A 477 -3.53 14.19 -32.55
C SER A 477 -2.80 14.79 -31.36
N GLY A 478 -3.07 14.31 -30.13
CA GLY A 478 -2.52 14.84 -28.87
C GLY A 478 -3.30 16.03 -28.31
N ARG A 479 -4.45 16.39 -28.89
CA ARG A 479 -5.29 17.46 -28.34
C ARG A 479 -6.01 16.95 -27.09
N VAL A 480 -5.91 17.72 -26.02
CA VAL A 480 -6.57 17.41 -24.73
C VAL A 480 -8.08 17.52 -24.88
N LEU A 481 -8.78 16.43 -24.57
CA LEU A 481 -10.23 16.32 -24.56
C LEU A 481 -10.79 16.52 -23.14
N ALA A 482 -10.10 15.99 -22.14
CA ALA A 482 -10.40 16.17 -20.74
C ALA A 482 -9.09 16.19 -19.92
N LYS A 483 -9.09 16.91 -18.82
CA LYS A 483 -7.95 17.01 -17.91
C LYS A 483 -8.45 16.88 -16.48
N ASN A 484 -7.78 16.06 -15.68
CA ASN A 484 -7.94 16.05 -14.23
C ASN A 484 -7.01 17.09 -13.61
N GLU A 485 -7.53 17.82 -12.66
CA GLU A 485 -6.79 18.86 -11.95
C GLU A 485 -7.04 18.71 -10.45
N ARG A 486 -6.25 19.44 -9.67
CA ARG A 486 -6.43 19.50 -8.22
C ARG A 486 -7.90 19.74 -7.87
N THR A 487 -8.55 18.75 -7.31
CA THR A 487 -9.96 18.80 -6.92
C THR A 487 -10.09 18.71 -5.41
N VAL A 488 -10.46 19.83 -4.78
CA VAL A 488 -10.70 19.91 -3.33
C VAL A 488 -12.08 19.33 -3.03
N ARG A 489 -12.15 18.26 -2.25
CA ARG A 489 -13.40 17.72 -1.72
C ARG A 489 -13.93 18.59 -0.57
N ARG A 490 -13.06 18.94 0.36
CA ARG A 490 -13.33 19.81 1.52
C ARG A 490 -12.03 20.23 2.21
N GLN A 491 -12.10 21.28 3.02
CA GLN A 491 -11.06 21.57 4.03
C GLN A 491 -11.50 20.91 5.33
N VAL A 492 -10.64 20.12 5.97
CA VAL A 492 -10.93 19.31 7.16
C VAL A 492 -10.40 19.94 8.43
N ILE A 493 -9.21 20.53 8.34
CA ILE A 493 -8.53 21.24 9.43
C ILE A 493 -7.99 22.58 8.93
N SER A 494 -7.71 23.47 9.84
CA SER A 494 -7.10 24.77 9.54
C SER A 494 -5.64 24.63 9.11
N GLU A 495 -5.11 25.65 8.45
CA GLU A 495 -3.71 25.72 8.05
C GLU A 495 -2.78 25.72 9.28
N SER A 496 -3.17 26.38 10.37
CA SER A 496 -2.42 26.39 11.64
C SER A 496 -2.34 25.01 12.28
N THR A 497 -3.44 24.23 12.26
CA THR A 497 -3.41 22.83 12.73
C THR A 497 -2.52 21.98 11.82
N SER A 498 -2.60 22.17 10.51
CA SER A 498 -1.73 21.49 9.54
C SER A 498 -0.25 21.78 9.79
N GLU A 499 0.13 23.03 10.06
CA GLU A 499 1.50 23.44 10.39
C GLU A 499 1.98 22.78 11.69
N THR A 500 1.14 22.79 12.73
CA THR A 500 1.42 22.10 13.99
C THR A 500 1.63 20.59 13.76
N MET A 501 0.76 19.96 12.97
CA MET A 501 0.86 18.54 12.66
C MET A 501 2.12 18.20 11.85
N ARG A 502 2.55 19.05 10.91
CA ARG A 502 3.82 18.85 10.21
C ARG A 502 5.00 18.80 11.18
N THR A 503 5.03 19.71 12.16
CA THR A 503 6.06 19.72 13.22
C THR A 503 6.02 18.41 14.03
N LEU A 504 4.84 17.96 14.45
CA LEU A 504 4.70 16.71 15.20
C LEU A 504 5.15 15.49 14.38
N LEU A 505 4.79 15.43 13.08
CA LEU A 505 5.23 14.36 12.18
C LEU A 505 6.76 14.36 12.01
N MET A 506 7.39 15.52 11.96
CA MET A 506 8.85 15.66 11.89
C MET A 506 9.51 15.07 13.15
N HIS A 507 8.99 15.38 14.34
CA HIS A 507 9.53 14.86 15.59
C HIS A 507 9.48 13.32 15.70
N VAL A 508 8.51 12.65 15.02
CA VAL A 508 8.47 11.17 14.95
C VAL A 508 9.70 10.63 14.21
N VAL A 509 10.14 11.32 13.15
CA VAL A 509 11.28 10.90 12.34
C VAL A 509 12.60 11.35 12.97
N ASP A 510 12.66 12.53 13.58
CA ASP A 510 13.90 13.06 14.17
C ASP A 510 14.34 12.29 15.42
N HIS A 511 13.40 11.93 16.29
CA HIS A 511 13.73 11.33 17.60
C HIS A 511 12.64 10.41 18.16
N GLY A 512 11.69 9.97 17.34
CA GLY A 512 10.61 9.08 17.73
C GLY A 512 10.73 7.68 17.13
N THR A 513 9.57 7.00 16.98
CA THR A 513 9.49 5.64 16.45
C THR A 513 9.78 5.51 14.95
N GLY A 514 9.92 6.61 14.23
CA GLY A 514 10.05 6.67 12.77
C GLY A 514 11.44 7.04 12.25
N THR A 515 12.49 6.98 13.08
CA THR A 515 13.85 7.45 12.73
C THR A 515 14.42 6.82 11.45
N MET A 516 14.08 5.57 11.14
CA MET A 516 14.50 4.90 9.90
C MET A 516 13.75 5.40 8.64
N GLY A 517 12.75 6.28 8.80
CA GLY A 517 12.06 6.95 7.72
C GLY A 517 12.73 8.25 7.25
N ALA A 518 13.86 8.63 7.86
CA ALA A 518 14.62 9.82 7.50
C ALA A 518 15.23 9.70 6.10
N VAL A 519 15.25 10.82 5.35
CA VAL A 519 15.91 10.93 4.05
C VAL A 519 17.02 11.96 4.16
N ASN A 520 18.24 11.57 3.75
CA ASN A 520 19.39 12.47 3.84
C ASN A 520 19.11 13.79 3.12
N ARG A 521 19.47 14.91 3.75
CA ARG A 521 19.32 16.29 3.25
C ARG A 521 17.87 16.81 3.16
N TYR A 522 16.87 16.07 3.67
CA TYR A 522 15.48 16.52 3.69
C TYR A 522 14.89 16.39 5.09
N HIS A 523 14.08 17.35 5.50
CA HIS A 523 13.25 17.17 6.68
C HIS A 523 12.00 16.37 6.31
N VAL A 524 11.91 15.20 6.90
CA VAL A 524 10.81 14.25 6.68
C VAL A 524 9.94 14.20 7.91
N GLY A 525 8.65 14.30 7.72
CA GLY A 525 7.68 13.95 8.75
C GLY A 525 7.07 12.57 8.49
N GLY A 526 6.69 11.84 9.53
CA GLY A 526 6.07 10.54 9.32
C GLY A 526 5.37 9.97 10.54
N LYS A 527 4.71 8.82 10.36
CA LYS A 527 4.11 8.06 11.46
C LYS A 527 4.14 6.56 11.19
N THR A 528 4.61 5.81 12.18
CA THR A 528 4.63 4.35 12.18
C THR A 528 3.28 3.77 12.56
N GLY A 529 2.94 2.61 12.01
CA GLY A 529 1.80 1.79 12.38
C GLY A 529 2.19 0.33 12.52
N THR A 530 1.59 -0.34 13.48
CA THR A 530 1.67 -1.78 13.67
C THR A 530 0.32 -2.24 14.20
N ALA A 531 -0.33 -3.14 13.48
CA ALA A 531 -1.64 -3.68 13.84
C ALA A 531 -1.65 -5.20 13.69
N GLY A 532 -2.38 -5.91 14.54
CA GLY A 532 -2.64 -7.33 14.34
C GLY A 532 -3.50 -7.53 13.08
N LYS A 533 -3.27 -8.61 12.33
CA LYS A 533 -4.10 -8.95 11.18
C LYS A 533 -5.45 -9.47 11.64
N VAL A 534 -6.53 -8.87 11.13
CA VAL A 534 -7.90 -9.29 11.42
C VAL A 534 -8.21 -10.57 10.64
N SER A 535 -8.75 -11.58 11.36
CA SER A 535 -9.17 -12.84 10.74
C SER A 535 -10.50 -12.69 9.98
N GLU A 536 -10.70 -13.46 8.92
CA GLU A 536 -11.97 -13.54 8.18
C GLU A 536 -13.14 -13.96 9.07
N THR A 537 -12.89 -14.71 10.15
CA THR A 537 -13.89 -15.20 11.09
C THR A 537 -14.11 -14.29 12.30
N GLY A 538 -13.41 -13.14 12.36
CA GLY A 538 -13.39 -12.20 13.47
C GLY A 538 -12.26 -12.45 14.46
N GLY A 539 -11.87 -11.40 15.20
CA GLY A 539 -10.68 -11.39 16.04
C GLY A 539 -9.39 -11.20 15.26
N TYR A 540 -8.23 -11.39 15.93
CA TYR A 540 -6.91 -11.26 15.31
C TYR A 540 -6.30 -12.62 15.04
N GLU A 541 -5.61 -12.75 13.94
CA GLU A 541 -4.77 -13.92 13.64
C GLU A 541 -3.55 -13.91 14.58
N LYS A 542 -3.21 -15.09 15.09
CA LYS A 542 -2.08 -15.22 16.02
C LYS A 542 -0.78 -14.97 15.24
N ASP A 543 0.11 -14.15 15.83
CA ASP A 543 1.45 -13.85 15.32
C ASP A 543 1.49 -13.29 13.87
N LYS A 544 0.37 -12.69 13.42
CA LYS A 544 0.30 -12.02 12.13
C LYS A 544 0.01 -10.54 12.30
N TYR A 545 0.84 -9.74 11.67
CA TYR A 545 0.83 -8.28 11.80
C TYR A 545 0.78 -7.60 10.44
N ILE A 546 0.31 -6.36 10.46
CA ILE A 546 0.40 -5.42 9.34
C ILE A 546 1.23 -4.24 9.84
N SER A 547 2.40 -4.08 9.24
CA SER A 547 3.33 -2.99 9.52
C SER A 547 3.11 -1.88 8.50
N SER A 548 3.11 -0.63 8.94
CA SER A 548 2.94 0.49 8.00
C SER A 548 3.76 1.71 8.41
N PHE A 549 4.08 2.52 7.44
CA PHE A 549 4.67 3.83 7.64
C PHE A 549 4.13 4.81 6.60
N VAL A 550 3.71 5.98 7.06
CA VAL A 550 3.34 7.09 6.18
C VAL A 550 4.29 8.24 6.42
N SER A 551 4.82 8.82 5.35
CA SER A 551 5.75 9.95 5.41
C SER A 551 5.35 11.07 4.47
N VAL A 552 5.83 12.26 4.79
CA VAL A 552 5.62 13.51 4.04
C VAL A 552 6.96 14.23 3.93
N ALA A 553 7.34 14.68 2.77
CA ALA A 553 8.55 15.45 2.55
C ALA A 553 8.47 16.38 1.31
N PRO A 554 9.25 17.49 1.33
CA PRO A 554 9.86 18.12 2.51
C PRO A 554 8.77 18.60 3.47
N ILE A 555 9.07 18.69 4.77
CA ILE A 555 8.02 19.06 5.75
C ILE A 555 7.64 20.55 5.69
N GLU A 556 8.53 21.40 5.21
CA GLU A 556 8.32 22.84 5.05
C GLU A 556 7.35 23.16 3.91
N ASP A 557 7.52 22.46 2.78
CA ASP A 557 6.68 22.58 1.58
C ASP A 557 6.38 21.19 1.03
N PRO A 558 5.39 20.48 1.59
CA PRO A 558 5.10 19.10 1.28
C PRO A 558 4.86 18.83 -0.21
N LYS A 559 5.76 18.06 -0.84
CA LYS A 559 5.65 17.67 -2.24
C LYS A 559 5.05 16.29 -2.39
N TYR A 560 5.53 15.33 -1.58
CA TYR A 560 5.09 13.95 -1.65
C TYR A 560 4.65 13.42 -0.31
N THR A 561 3.61 12.60 -0.34
CA THR A 561 3.18 11.74 0.76
C THR A 561 3.36 10.30 0.30
N VAL A 562 4.15 9.52 1.04
CA VAL A 562 4.43 8.11 0.75
C VAL A 562 3.83 7.25 1.84
N LEU A 563 3.03 6.26 1.47
CA LEU A 563 2.54 5.23 2.38
C LEU A 563 3.11 3.88 1.95
N VAL A 564 3.67 3.15 2.92
CA VAL A 564 4.09 1.75 2.76
C VAL A 564 3.30 0.90 3.74
N VAL A 565 2.78 -0.23 3.26
CA VAL A 565 2.08 -1.24 4.04
C VAL A 565 2.72 -2.60 3.77
N VAL A 566 3.16 -3.29 4.82
CA VAL A 566 3.79 -4.61 4.78
C VAL A 566 2.89 -5.58 5.52
N GLU A 567 2.33 -6.56 4.81
CA GLU A 567 1.46 -7.58 5.38
C GLU A 567 2.27 -8.83 5.78
N GLU A 568 2.08 -9.27 7.01
CA GLU A 568 2.66 -10.51 7.55
C GLU A 568 4.18 -10.61 7.31
N PRO A 569 4.99 -9.63 7.73
CA PRO A 569 6.44 -9.80 7.67
C PRO A 569 6.88 -10.92 8.60
N GLU A 570 7.90 -11.69 8.20
CA GLU A 570 8.54 -12.68 9.06
C GLU A 570 9.61 -12.03 9.94
N GLY A 571 9.65 -12.40 11.19
CA GLY A 571 10.62 -11.88 12.17
C GLY A 571 10.15 -10.57 12.80
N ASP A 572 10.79 -9.45 12.46
CA ASP A 572 10.39 -8.13 12.96
C ASP A 572 9.10 -7.65 12.28
N TYR A 573 8.22 -7.07 13.07
CA TYR A 573 6.91 -6.59 12.62
C TYR A 573 6.62 -5.13 13.00
N PHE A 574 7.57 -4.40 13.55
CA PHE A 574 7.35 -2.99 13.87
C PHE A 574 7.42 -2.12 12.62
N GLY A 575 6.43 -1.24 12.45
CA GLY A 575 6.39 -0.34 11.27
C GLY A 575 7.62 0.54 11.12
N GLY A 576 8.28 0.92 12.25
CA GLY A 576 9.48 1.72 12.27
C GLY A 576 10.72 1.00 11.73
N THR A 577 10.80 -0.31 11.86
CA THR A 577 11.94 -1.12 11.44
C THR A 577 11.69 -1.82 10.10
N VAL A 578 10.43 -2.12 9.78
CA VAL A 578 10.06 -2.86 8.56
C VAL A 578 9.60 -1.93 7.44
N ALA A 579 8.63 -1.03 7.71
CA ALA A 579 8.02 -0.19 6.67
C ALA A 579 8.73 1.16 6.48
N ALA A 580 9.31 1.74 7.54
CA ALA A 580 9.94 3.05 7.45
C ALA A 580 11.18 3.10 6.55
N PRO A 581 12.10 2.10 6.55
CA PRO A 581 13.23 2.07 5.61
C PRO A 581 12.78 2.05 4.15
N ILE A 582 11.76 1.25 3.83
CA ILE A 582 11.17 1.15 2.49
C ILE A 582 10.63 2.52 2.04
N ALA A 583 9.86 3.15 2.93
CA ALA A 583 9.30 4.48 2.65
C ALA A 583 10.38 5.56 2.49
N SER A 584 11.49 5.47 3.25
CA SER A 584 12.65 6.37 3.11
C SER A 584 13.29 6.26 1.72
N GLU A 585 13.52 5.04 1.23
CA GLU A 585 14.10 4.81 -0.09
C GLU A 585 13.17 5.30 -1.21
N ILE A 586 11.86 5.03 -1.11
CA ILE A 586 10.86 5.49 -2.08
C ILE A 586 10.74 7.02 -2.05
N MET A 587 10.70 7.64 -0.86
CA MET A 587 10.65 9.10 -0.72
C MET A 587 11.90 9.76 -1.30
N ALA A 588 13.08 9.19 -1.07
CA ALA A 588 14.33 9.69 -1.67
C ALA A 588 14.28 9.66 -3.20
N ALA A 589 13.76 8.55 -3.78
CA ALA A 589 13.57 8.44 -5.21
C ALA A 589 12.57 9.47 -5.75
N ALA A 590 11.45 9.68 -5.08
CA ALA A 590 10.43 10.66 -5.46
C ALA A 590 10.95 12.09 -5.42
N LEU A 591 11.68 12.47 -4.35
CA LEU A 591 12.29 13.79 -4.21
C LEU A 591 13.35 14.05 -5.26
N GLN A 592 14.17 13.04 -5.57
CA GLN A 592 15.18 13.12 -6.62
C GLN A 592 14.56 13.30 -8.01
N GLU A 593 13.56 12.50 -8.36
CA GLU A 593 12.87 12.59 -9.64
C GLU A 593 12.13 13.92 -9.82
N GLY A 594 11.45 14.37 -8.76
CA GLY A 594 10.77 15.66 -8.73
C GLY A 594 11.71 16.86 -8.73
N ASN A 595 13.04 16.66 -8.75
CA ASN A 595 14.06 17.71 -8.64
C ASN A 595 13.80 18.66 -7.46
N VAL A 596 13.34 18.10 -6.34
CA VAL A 596 13.04 18.86 -5.14
C VAL A 596 14.33 19.31 -4.49
N ALA A 597 14.48 20.61 -4.23
CA ALA A 597 15.67 21.13 -3.58
C ALA A 597 15.79 20.60 -2.14
N PRO A 598 16.98 20.19 -1.68
CA PRO A 598 17.20 19.81 -0.29
C PRO A 598 16.83 20.94 0.68
N THR A 599 16.17 20.60 1.78
CA THR A 599 15.76 21.55 2.82
C THR A 599 16.70 21.54 4.04
N GLY A 600 17.35 20.40 4.31
CA GLY A 600 18.36 20.25 5.35
C GLY A 600 19.77 20.58 4.84
N SER A 601 20.63 21.09 5.72
CA SER A 601 22.07 21.06 5.50
C SER A 601 22.50 19.60 5.29
N ASP A 602 23.65 19.37 4.60
CA ASP A 602 24.26 18.04 4.58
C ASP A 602 24.45 17.57 6.04
N GLN A 603 23.41 16.99 6.58
CA GLN A 603 23.55 16.02 7.63
C GLN A 603 24.00 14.72 6.91
N SER A 604 25.22 14.73 6.34
CA SER A 604 26.06 13.58 6.60
C SER A 604 25.96 13.47 8.10
N GLN A 605 25.07 12.60 8.58
CA GLN A 605 25.13 12.19 9.97
C GLN A 605 26.61 11.93 10.18
N LYS A 606 27.24 12.71 11.05
CA LYS A 606 28.32 12.18 11.85
C LYS A 606 27.61 11.07 12.61
N THR A 607 27.40 9.96 11.93
CA THR A 607 27.00 8.71 12.59
C THR A 607 28.08 8.55 13.61
N LYS A 608 27.71 8.69 14.86
CA LYS A 608 28.62 8.47 15.94
C LYS A 608 29.19 7.08 15.72
N LYS A 609 30.50 7.02 15.41
CA LYS A 609 31.16 5.75 15.25
C LYS A 609 31.22 5.06 16.59
N VAL A 610 30.83 3.82 16.62
CA VAL A 610 30.87 2.96 17.80
C VAL A 610 31.65 1.69 17.45
N ILE A 611 32.33 1.16 18.43
CA ILE A 611 33.11 -0.08 18.25
C ILE A 611 32.19 -1.25 18.60
N VAL A 612 32.09 -2.22 17.73
CA VAL A 612 31.31 -3.44 17.95
C VAL A 612 31.93 -4.22 19.13
N PRO A 613 31.21 -4.39 20.25
CA PRO A 613 31.70 -5.17 21.37
C PRO A 613 31.78 -6.67 21.04
N ASP A 614 32.62 -7.41 21.76
CA ASP A 614 32.66 -8.87 21.68
C ASP A 614 31.52 -9.46 22.50
N VAL A 615 30.53 -10.05 21.81
CA VAL A 615 29.38 -10.72 22.41
C VAL A 615 29.39 -12.23 22.17
N LYS A 616 30.45 -12.79 21.59
CA LYS A 616 30.60 -14.24 21.42
C LYS A 616 30.65 -14.91 22.80
N HIS A 617 30.04 -16.05 22.91
CA HIS A 617 29.92 -16.83 24.16
C HIS A 617 29.11 -16.14 25.27
N MET A 618 28.34 -15.11 24.95
CA MET A 618 27.33 -14.52 25.82
C MET A 618 25.97 -15.17 25.61
N LEU A 619 25.16 -15.21 26.66
CA LEU A 619 23.74 -15.48 26.46
C LEU A 619 23.10 -14.38 25.63
N LEU A 620 22.10 -14.73 24.85
CA LEU A 620 21.41 -13.79 23.95
C LEU A 620 20.93 -12.53 24.68
N GLU A 621 20.35 -12.67 25.88
CA GLU A 621 19.88 -11.55 26.70
C GLU A 621 21.03 -10.60 27.09
N ASP A 622 22.17 -11.13 27.51
CA ASP A 622 23.36 -10.34 27.89
C ASP A 622 23.99 -9.69 26.63
N ALA A 623 24.10 -10.44 25.54
CA ALA A 623 24.63 -9.95 24.27
C ALA A 623 23.78 -8.78 23.70
N GLY A 624 22.48 -8.93 23.74
CA GLY A 624 21.55 -7.88 23.31
C GLY A 624 21.69 -6.61 24.14
N LYS A 625 21.85 -6.73 25.45
CA LYS A 625 22.09 -5.60 26.36
C LYS A 625 23.41 -4.90 26.04
N VAL A 626 24.51 -5.66 25.91
CA VAL A 626 25.84 -5.12 25.61
C VAL A 626 25.84 -4.38 24.26
N LEU A 627 25.18 -4.91 23.22
CA LEU A 627 25.07 -4.26 21.94
C LEU A 627 24.20 -3.00 21.99
N THR A 628 23.09 -3.05 22.72
CA THR A 628 22.18 -1.90 22.89
C THR A 628 22.87 -0.78 23.68
N ASP A 629 23.57 -1.11 24.76
CA ASP A 629 24.34 -0.14 25.56
C ASP A 629 25.49 0.50 24.74
N ALA A 630 26.02 -0.22 23.74
CA ALA A 630 27.00 0.29 22.77
C ALA A 630 26.36 1.11 21.64
N GLY A 631 25.04 1.30 21.60
CA GLY A 631 24.33 2.02 20.54
C GLY A 631 24.18 1.21 19.26
N LEU A 632 24.22 -0.13 19.35
CA LEU A 632 24.08 -1.05 18.20
C LEU A 632 22.75 -1.80 18.30
N LYS A 633 22.28 -2.28 17.16
CA LYS A 633 21.13 -3.18 17.03
C LYS A 633 21.65 -4.59 16.75
N PHE A 634 20.82 -5.60 16.96
CA PHE A 634 21.19 -6.96 16.59
C PHE A 634 20.05 -7.69 15.90
N ASN A 635 20.42 -8.68 15.08
CA ASN A 635 19.51 -9.59 14.41
C ASN A 635 19.94 -11.02 14.69
N MET A 636 18.99 -11.95 14.70
CA MET A 636 19.24 -13.37 14.97
C MET A 636 19.06 -14.21 13.70
N ALA A 637 20.09 -14.93 13.32
CA ALA A 637 20.07 -15.81 12.16
C ALA A 637 19.73 -17.26 12.52
N SER A 638 18.66 -17.54 13.31
CA SER A 638 18.12 -18.90 13.44
C SER A 638 16.70 -18.97 13.96
N GLU A 639 15.92 -19.89 13.43
CA GLU A 639 14.58 -20.27 13.87
C GLU A 639 14.67 -21.15 15.13
N ASN A 640 13.82 -20.89 16.12
CA ASN A 640 13.68 -21.65 17.39
C ASN A 640 14.83 -21.51 18.40
N VAL A 641 15.16 -20.30 18.80
CA VAL A 641 16.03 -20.07 19.96
C VAL A 641 15.16 -19.80 21.17
N GLY A 642 15.22 -20.68 22.19
CA GLY A 642 14.71 -20.37 23.53
C GLY A 642 15.51 -19.23 24.17
N ASP A 643 14.98 -18.59 25.21
CA ASP A 643 15.57 -17.42 25.92
C ASP A 643 17.03 -17.59 26.39
N PHE A 644 17.62 -18.76 26.25
CA PHE A 644 18.94 -19.16 26.73
C PHE A 644 19.93 -19.55 25.61
N GLY A 645 19.69 -19.14 24.38
CA GLY A 645 20.64 -19.35 23.28
C GLY A 645 21.96 -18.61 23.50
N MET A 646 23.09 -19.23 23.14
CA MET A 646 24.42 -18.62 23.24
C MET A 646 24.91 -18.13 21.90
N VAL A 647 25.45 -16.93 21.85
CA VAL A 647 26.06 -16.36 20.63
C VAL A 647 27.33 -17.10 20.28
N VAL A 648 27.37 -17.80 19.15
CA VAL A 648 28.55 -18.51 18.65
C VAL A 648 29.33 -17.72 17.61
N GLN A 649 28.65 -16.79 16.89
CA GLN A 649 29.28 -15.94 15.89
C GLN A 649 28.55 -14.60 15.83
N GLN A 650 29.28 -13.53 15.55
CA GLN A 650 28.74 -12.19 15.30
C GLN A 650 29.34 -11.60 14.02
N ALA A 651 28.58 -10.82 13.31
CA ALA A 651 29.01 -10.03 12.15
C ALA A 651 28.30 -8.66 12.16
N PRO A 652 29.04 -7.52 12.15
CA PRO A 652 30.49 -7.38 12.07
C PRO A 652 31.25 -7.97 13.27
N GLU A 653 32.54 -8.27 13.06
CA GLU A 653 33.40 -8.80 14.12
C GLU A 653 33.65 -7.76 15.23
N ALA A 654 33.94 -8.28 16.46
CA ALA A 654 34.34 -7.46 17.60
C ALA A 654 35.52 -6.55 17.27
N GLY A 655 35.49 -5.30 17.73
CA GLY A 655 36.50 -4.28 17.45
C GLY A 655 36.33 -3.56 16.12
N THR A 656 35.36 -3.92 15.27
CA THR A 656 35.05 -3.19 14.05
C THR A 656 34.42 -1.84 14.38
N GLU A 657 34.89 -0.76 13.81
CA GLU A 657 34.28 0.56 13.91
C GLU A 657 33.12 0.66 12.88
N VAL A 658 31.91 0.86 13.40
CA VAL A 658 30.67 0.93 12.61
C VAL A 658 29.85 2.16 13.02
N ASP A 659 28.85 2.48 12.24
CA ASP A 659 27.92 3.57 12.57
C ASP A 659 26.99 3.16 13.73
N GLU A 660 26.65 4.10 14.61
CA GLU A 660 25.62 3.91 15.65
C GLU A 660 24.33 3.41 14.98
N ASN A 661 23.62 2.48 15.63
CA ASN A 661 22.47 1.75 15.10
C ASN A 661 22.77 0.71 14.00
N THR A 662 24.03 0.41 13.69
CA THR A 662 24.38 -0.72 12.82
C THR A 662 23.83 -2.02 13.42
N ILE A 663 23.27 -2.88 12.56
CA ILE A 663 22.77 -4.19 12.98
C ILE A 663 23.94 -5.17 13.02
N VAL A 664 24.08 -5.85 14.16
CA VAL A 664 25.03 -6.96 14.35
C VAL A 664 24.26 -8.26 14.21
N ASP A 665 24.55 -9.03 13.17
CA ASP A 665 23.97 -10.35 12.98
C ASP A 665 24.59 -11.35 13.96
N LEU A 666 23.77 -11.97 14.78
CA LEU A 666 24.16 -12.97 15.76
C LEU A 666 23.73 -14.36 15.28
N LYS A 667 24.70 -15.27 15.24
CA LYS A 667 24.39 -16.69 15.08
C LYS A 667 24.34 -17.33 16.46
N ILE A 668 23.22 -17.93 16.76
CA ILE A 668 22.94 -18.56 18.05
C ILE A 668 23.08 -20.07 17.92
N ASP A 669 23.68 -20.70 18.91
CA ASP A 669 23.71 -22.16 19.01
C ASP A 669 22.33 -22.62 19.50
N PRO A 670 21.55 -23.34 18.66
CA PRO A 670 20.30 -23.91 19.11
C PRO A 670 20.63 -25.03 20.09
N ASN A 671 20.25 -24.85 21.35
CA ASN A 671 20.54 -25.77 22.46
C ASN A 671 19.78 -27.11 22.27
N ASP A 672 20.29 -28.00 21.40
CA ASP A 672 19.66 -29.30 21.05
C ASP A 672 19.99 -30.43 22.03
N GLY A 673 20.70 -30.15 23.15
CA GLY A 673 20.90 -31.06 24.29
C GLY A 673 22.02 -32.08 24.13
N LYS A 674 22.89 -32.02 23.11
CA LYS A 674 23.97 -33.01 22.91
C LYS A 674 25.36 -32.54 23.33
N GLU A 675 25.71 -31.29 23.02
CA GLU A 675 26.98 -30.68 23.43
C GLU A 675 26.71 -29.23 23.81
N ARG A 676 27.36 -28.72 24.86
CA ARG A 676 27.10 -27.37 25.38
C ARG A 676 28.36 -26.54 25.43
N SER A 677 28.29 -25.34 24.91
CA SER A 677 29.33 -24.35 25.10
C SER A 677 29.18 -23.72 26.47
N VAL A 678 30.31 -23.56 27.17
CA VAL A 678 30.38 -22.97 28.53
C VAL A 678 30.06 -21.48 28.47
N PRO A 679 29.01 -20.98 29.18
CA PRO A 679 28.72 -19.56 29.25
C PRO A 679 29.86 -18.76 29.89
N ASN A 680 29.94 -17.45 29.57
CA ASN A 680 30.82 -16.54 30.26
C ASN A 680 30.16 -16.06 31.57
N PHE A 681 30.72 -16.46 32.70
CA PHE A 681 30.23 -16.10 34.02
C PHE A 681 30.97 -14.92 34.65
N ARG A 682 32.08 -14.47 34.07
CA ARG A 682 32.93 -13.42 34.65
C ARG A 682 32.15 -12.15 34.97
N GLY A 683 32.29 -11.65 36.21
CA GLY A 683 31.60 -10.45 36.67
C GLY A 683 30.14 -10.65 37.13
N LYS A 684 29.59 -11.87 37.02
CA LYS A 684 28.23 -12.18 37.49
C LYS A 684 28.20 -12.50 38.97
N THR A 685 27.14 -12.16 39.66
CA THR A 685 26.92 -12.53 41.06
C THR A 685 26.53 -14.01 41.15
N LYS A 686 26.74 -14.60 42.32
CA LYS A 686 26.42 -16.01 42.60
C LYS A 686 24.99 -16.37 42.23
N LYS A 687 24.02 -15.52 42.59
CA LYS A 687 22.59 -15.71 42.26
C LYS A 687 22.30 -15.70 40.76
N GLN A 688 23.03 -14.88 39.99
CA GLN A 688 22.90 -14.85 38.51
C GLN A 688 23.49 -16.11 37.88
N VAL A 689 24.62 -16.59 38.43
CA VAL A 689 25.28 -17.81 37.97
C VAL A 689 24.43 -19.03 38.27
N GLU A 690 23.87 -19.16 39.46
CA GLU A 690 22.98 -20.25 39.85
C GLU A 690 21.78 -20.36 38.92
N LYS A 691 21.12 -19.23 38.62
CA LYS A 691 19.98 -19.19 37.69
C LYS A 691 20.35 -19.69 36.29
N ILE A 692 21.52 -19.31 35.78
CA ILE A 692 22.00 -19.73 34.44
C ILE A 692 22.33 -21.23 34.43
N LEU A 693 22.93 -21.75 35.54
CA LEU A 693 23.34 -23.12 35.66
C LEU A 693 22.18 -24.08 35.87
N GLU A 694 21.13 -23.69 36.62
CA GLU A 694 19.89 -24.47 36.80
C GLU A 694 19.27 -24.83 35.46
N ASP A 695 19.23 -23.88 34.52
CA ASP A 695 18.66 -24.06 33.19
C ASP A 695 19.61 -24.83 32.24
N SER A 696 20.92 -24.82 32.51
CA SER A 696 21.96 -25.39 31.64
C SER A 696 22.11 -26.92 31.74
N GLN A 697 21.60 -27.58 32.78
CA GLN A 697 21.82 -29.03 33.08
C GLN A 697 23.31 -29.46 33.11
N LEU A 698 24.20 -28.53 33.42
CA LEU A 698 25.62 -28.78 33.65
C LEU A 698 25.84 -29.00 35.16
N ASP A 699 26.69 -29.95 35.52
CA ASP A 699 27.12 -30.10 36.92
C ASP A 699 28.09 -28.98 37.25
N TYR A 700 27.93 -28.34 38.42
CA TYR A 700 28.75 -27.20 38.80
C TYR A 700 29.24 -27.24 40.26
N VAL A 701 30.33 -26.52 40.51
CA VAL A 701 30.85 -26.22 41.83
C VAL A 701 31.08 -24.72 41.94
N LEU A 702 30.48 -24.09 42.94
CA LEU A 702 30.62 -22.66 43.22
C LEU A 702 31.57 -22.51 44.43
N GLU A 703 32.67 -21.77 44.26
CA GLU A 703 33.67 -21.52 45.28
C GLU A 703 33.78 -20.03 45.59
N GLY A 704 33.53 -19.61 46.82
CA GLY A 704 33.61 -18.21 47.25
C GLY A 704 32.28 -17.48 47.27
N GLU A 705 32.32 -16.20 47.57
CA GLU A 705 31.19 -15.25 47.56
C GLU A 705 31.58 -13.96 46.82
N GLY A 706 30.59 -13.21 46.29
CA GLY A 706 30.82 -11.96 45.54
C GLY A 706 30.56 -12.11 44.06
N THR A 707 31.49 -11.63 43.20
CA THR A 707 31.41 -11.70 41.75
C THR A 707 32.41 -12.71 41.18
N VAL A 708 32.08 -13.33 40.04
CA VAL A 708 32.92 -14.33 39.38
C VAL A 708 34.20 -13.72 38.88
N VAL A 709 35.35 -14.23 39.38
CA VAL A 709 36.70 -13.84 38.95
C VAL A 709 37.33 -14.86 37.98
N SER A 710 36.98 -16.15 38.15
CA SER A 710 37.45 -17.19 37.23
C SER A 710 36.46 -18.34 37.10
N GLN A 711 36.52 -19.02 35.98
CA GLN A 711 35.75 -20.22 35.67
C GLN A 711 36.60 -21.25 34.93
N GLU A 712 36.33 -22.52 35.20
CA GLU A 712 37.00 -23.65 34.52
C GLU A 712 35.95 -24.74 34.22
N PRO A 713 35.72 -25.17 32.98
CA PRO A 713 36.42 -24.76 31.76
C PRO A 713 36.14 -23.31 31.31
N LEU A 714 36.97 -22.79 30.45
CA LEU A 714 36.86 -21.41 29.96
C LEU A 714 35.58 -21.23 29.15
N ALA A 715 35.05 -20.00 29.12
CA ALA A 715 33.92 -19.62 28.30
C ALA A 715 34.15 -20.01 26.82
N GLY A 716 33.13 -20.57 26.18
CA GLY A 716 33.19 -21.02 24.79
C GLY A 716 33.72 -22.43 24.55
N GLN A 717 34.21 -23.13 25.57
CA GLN A 717 34.56 -24.56 25.44
C GLN A 717 33.28 -25.39 25.31
N ILE A 718 33.27 -26.35 24.39
CA ILE A 718 32.14 -27.27 24.19
C ILE A 718 32.30 -28.46 25.17
N LEU A 719 31.27 -28.69 25.97
CA LEU A 719 31.26 -29.76 26.95
C LEU A 719 30.14 -30.76 26.68
N PRO A 720 30.39 -32.06 26.91
CA PRO A 720 29.32 -33.06 26.87
C PRO A 720 28.36 -32.89 28.06
N LYS A 721 27.11 -33.34 27.88
CA LYS A 721 26.09 -33.32 28.94
C LYS A 721 26.59 -33.96 30.25
N GLY A 722 26.45 -33.27 31.36
CA GLY A 722 26.93 -33.71 32.68
C GLY A 722 28.40 -33.37 32.95
N ALA A 723 29.05 -32.57 32.13
CA ALA A 723 30.38 -32.05 32.44
C ALA A 723 30.32 -31.04 33.58
N LYS A 724 31.39 -31.03 34.41
CA LYS A 724 31.47 -30.23 35.63
C LYS A 724 32.17 -28.91 35.40
N ILE A 725 31.53 -27.80 35.84
CA ILE A 725 32.11 -26.45 35.75
C ILE A 725 32.46 -26.00 37.19
N VAL A 726 33.65 -25.43 37.35
CA VAL A 726 34.08 -24.80 38.60
C VAL A 726 34.09 -23.28 38.41
N ILE A 727 33.38 -22.56 39.27
CA ILE A 727 33.23 -21.10 39.20
C ILE A 727 33.66 -20.50 40.52
N ARG A 728 34.64 -19.57 40.50
CA ARG A 728 35.21 -18.93 41.68
C ARG A 728 34.76 -17.47 41.75
N PHE A 729 34.32 -17.11 42.94
CA PHE A 729 33.85 -15.78 43.29
C PHE A 729 34.82 -15.13 44.27
N GLU A 730 35.01 -13.82 44.19
CA GLU A 730 35.70 -12.98 45.16
C GLU A 730 34.82 -11.79 45.52
N GLU A 731 34.84 -11.38 46.80
CA GLU A 731 34.20 -10.15 47.22
C GLU A 731 34.98 -8.96 46.65
N ASP A 732 34.29 -7.94 46.12
CA ASP A 732 34.90 -6.68 45.72
C ASP A 732 35.47 -5.98 46.96
N VAL A 733 36.80 -6.13 47.18
CA VAL A 733 37.51 -5.36 48.18
C VAL A 733 37.58 -3.93 47.70
N ASN A 734 36.74 -3.07 48.27
CA ASN A 734 36.88 -1.62 48.10
C ASN A 734 38.25 -1.22 48.68
N ASP A 735 39.16 -0.92 47.80
CA ASP A 735 40.50 -0.38 48.12
C ASP A 735 40.36 1.11 48.47
N ASP A 736 40.09 1.35 49.78
CA ASP A 736 40.13 2.67 50.40
C ASP A 736 41.45 2.77 51.19
N GLN A 737 42.57 2.80 50.47
CA GLN A 737 43.86 3.21 51.04
C GLN A 737 44.59 4.16 50.06
N THR A 738 44.36 5.44 50.31
CA THR A 738 45.19 6.53 49.84
C THR A 738 46.55 6.54 50.52
N ASP A 739 47.58 6.36 49.75
CA ASP A 739 48.95 6.60 50.12
C ASP A 739 49.17 8.08 50.43
N LYS A 740 49.67 8.36 51.64
CA LYS A 740 50.26 9.63 52.04
C LYS A 740 51.73 9.59 51.69
N ASN A 741 52.18 10.53 50.85
CA ASN A 741 53.41 11.33 51.08
C ASN A 741 53.66 12.24 49.87
N SER A 742 53.62 13.51 50.05
CA SER A 742 54.71 14.49 50.18
C SER A 742 54.28 15.92 49.92
N THR A 743 54.48 16.69 50.96
CA THR A 743 55.06 18.05 51.07
C THR A 743 54.38 19.26 50.40
N ASP A 744 54.05 20.14 51.36
CA ASP A 744 54.21 21.63 51.42
C ASP A 744 53.40 22.48 50.46
N SER A 745 52.54 23.30 50.95
CA SER A 745 52.69 24.59 51.62
C SER A 745 51.44 25.49 51.51
N ASN A 746 51.11 26.05 52.64
CA ASN A 746 50.47 27.37 52.86
C ASN A 746 49.04 27.70 52.46
N GLY A 747 48.28 28.03 53.51
CA GLY A 747 47.44 29.23 53.53
C GLY A 747 45.98 29.07 53.94
N ASP A 748 45.77 28.99 55.23
CA ASP A 748 45.03 29.94 56.11
C ASP A 748 43.49 30.06 55.98
N HIS A 749 42.91 29.88 57.17
CA HIS A 749 41.63 30.39 57.72
C HIS A 749 40.29 29.97 57.07
N SER A 750 39.28 29.61 57.79
CA SER A 750 38.85 29.65 59.21
C SER A 750 37.55 28.90 59.44
N LYS A 751 37.50 28.25 60.56
CA LYS A 751 36.37 28.14 61.55
C LYS A 751 34.93 28.11 61.02
N THR A 752 33.99 27.35 61.51
CA THR A 752 33.57 26.84 62.81
C THR A 752 32.29 26.03 62.59
N THR A 753 31.96 25.04 63.18
CA THR A 753 31.55 24.47 64.45
C THR A 753 30.30 23.60 64.31
N LYS A 754 30.42 22.36 64.77
CA LYS A 754 29.54 21.56 65.66
C LYS A 754 28.03 21.57 65.43
N GLU A 755 27.27 20.54 65.62
CA GLU A 755 27.18 19.50 66.67
C GLU A 755 26.15 18.44 66.24
N LYS A 756 26.39 17.16 66.44
CA LYS A 756 25.73 16.16 67.34
C LYS A 756 24.19 16.20 67.29
N THR A 757 23.45 15.11 67.24
CA THR A 757 23.45 13.91 68.11
C THR A 757 22.42 12.86 67.65
N LYS A 758 22.80 11.64 67.65
CA LYS A 758 22.22 10.40 68.31
C LYS A 758 20.77 9.97 68.07
N LYS A 759 20.70 8.70 67.65
CA LYS A 759 19.92 7.57 68.25
C LYS A 759 18.42 7.60 68.25
N THR A 760 17.67 6.56 67.93
CA THR A 760 17.60 5.21 68.51
C THR A 760 16.61 4.33 67.76
N GLN A 761 16.98 3.08 67.55
CA GLN A 761 16.22 1.85 67.49
C GLN A 761 14.75 1.86 67.96
N LYS A 762 13.90 1.07 67.34
CA LYS A 762 13.21 -0.16 67.74
C LYS A 762 12.09 -0.58 66.85
N THR A 763 12.22 -1.69 66.22
CA THR A 763 11.63 -3.05 66.48
C THR A 763 10.12 -3.13 66.72
N ARG A 764 9.51 -3.99 65.92
CA ARG A 764 8.47 -5.02 66.24
C ARG A 764 7.21 -4.86 65.38
N ASN A 765 7.06 -5.79 64.55
CA ASN A 765 6.31 -7.06 64.66
C ASN A 765 4.78 -6.96 64.59
N ASN A 766 4.32 -7.67 63.63
CA ASN A 766 3.23 -8.66 63.66
C ASN A 766 1.82 -8.29 63.23
N LYS A 767 1.43 -8.98 62.22
CA LYS A 767 0.32 -9.94 62.10
C LYS A 767 -1.05 -9.42 61.65
N LYS A 768 -1.45 -10.08 60.60
CA LYS A 768 -2.83 -10.56 60.29
C LYS A 768 -3.92 -9.50 60.14
N GLU A 769 -4.55 -9.39 59.03
CA GLU A 769 -5.50 -10.32 58.39
C GLU A 769 -5.44 -10.20 56.85
#